data_88f10c4e7ab2032113f2980fb2f6330d
#
_entry.id   88f10c4e7ab2032113f2980fb2f6330d
#
_cell.length_a   1.000
_cell.length_b   1.000
_cell.length_c   1.000
_cell.angle_alpha   90.00
_cell.angle_beta   90.00
_cell.angle_gamma   90.00
#
_symmetry.space_group_name_H-M   'P 1'
#
loop_
_entity.id
_entity.type
_entity.pdbx_description
1 polymer ?
#
loop_
_entity_poly.entity_id
_entity_poly.type
_entity_poly.pdbx_seq_one_letter_code
_entity_poly.pdbx_strand_id
1 'polypeptide(L)'
;MTNYQYLKVIALVLLLNSEMVHAQEGTIADVVVRGNQRIDASAILNAIASKSGEYLDSDRTDADIRAIYKLGQFRDVQVSTEPGSKGLVLVYSVIEKPIIREIRFEGNKELKQEKLQEGLLLRRNAVFAQKDLDAAVAKLKKQYQDEGFYLVDIQPKVEQRTGNEYLVSLQITEGAKIRISDINFEGTAAFSPRKLRGVMETKEKWFMSWLTGAGTYKEEVLRNDGLLIADHYMNNGYINVKVGEPKVKLAEDRESLVVDIAVTEGDQFRIGTINFSGDILYPEQDIRKKLKSEAGAVFNRSNLRADIGTLTDMTADKGYAFNNVNPQTKQDQAKKSLELTFDVEKGDLVYIEKITVAGNSKTRDKVVRRELRLLEGELYSATGFKRSKQNLMNTGYFEEANVASTKGSSPDKLNINVDLKEKATGAFTIGGGYSSLDGLIFQGSVSQANFLGLGLKANASASLGGSSTTYSIGLTDPYFLDSKWTLGADIYRSERDWDDYSVRRTGGNIKAGYPFSDFVGTYWMYKYEVKDIYDVVNQAILQNPTIYPSLQPGQTTTSAIYASITHNNTDFRFDPSSGMVNSLSVEYAGLGGDNKYLRTIMDNTVYYPLWWKFVISSKLVVGAVQEVGDKIPMDEKFYLGGIGTLRGYEGRSVSPYRYETYTYTDINNVTQTQTVRVDVGGEKELFGNIELKFPLLSEFGVKGVAFFDYGNAWSGGLKPPELLMSYGGGIRWASPMGPLRLEYGIPINPRPGIDSTSGRFEFAIGSMF
;
A
#
# COMPACT_ATOMS: atom_id res chain seq x y z
N MET A 1 59.18 -41.47 74.24
CA MET A 1 58.99 -42.83 73.69
C MET A 1 57.57 -43.35 74.00
N THR A 2 56.47 -42.65 73.51
CA THR A 2 55.12 -43.17 73.88
C THR A 2 54.08 -42.84 72.81
N ASN A 3 54.46 -42.38 71.59
CA ASN A 3 53.51 -42.05 70.56
C ASN A 3 53.59 -42.91 69.27
N TYR A 4 54.40 -43.95 69.24
CA TYR A 4 54.57 -44.78 68.03
C TYR A 4 53.78 -46.10 68.05
N GLN A 5 53.26 -46.52 69.21
CA GLN A 5 52.48 -47.78 69.31
C GLN A 5 50.97 -47.53 69.01
N TYR A 6 50.41 -46.34 69.23
CA TYR A 6 48.98 -46.10 68.88
C TYR A 6 48.71 -45.89 67.38
N LEU A 7 49.72 -45.45 66.62
CA LEU A 7 49.57 -45.31 65.17
C LEU A 7 49.57 -46.65 64.40
N LYS A 8 50.21 -47.67 64.97
CA LYS A 8 50.22 -49.06 64.36
C LYS A 8 48.91 -49.81 64.61
N VAL A 9 48.22 -49.55 65.69
CA VAL A 9 46.95 -50.22 66.02
C VAL A 9 45.82 -49.57 65.26
N ILE A 10 45.87 -48.25 65.02
CA ILE A 10 44.89 -47.51 64.16
C ILE A 10 45.08 -47.86 62.69
N ALA A 11 46.31 -48.11 62.21
CA ALA A 11 46.55 -48.55 60.84
C ALA A 11 46.12 -49.97 60.58
N LEU A 12 46.17 -50.86 61.61
CA LEU A 12 45.75 -52.26 61.51
C LEU A 12 44.21 -52.40 61.61
N VAL A 13 43.53 -51.55 62.36
CA VAL A 13 42.04 -51.48 62.40
C VAL A 13 41.42 -50.83 61.15
N LEU A 14 42.17 -49.97 60.51
CA LEU A 14 41.72 -49.36 59.21
C LEU A 14 42.00 -50.30 58.01
N LEU A 15 42.90 -51.33 58.17
CA LEU A 15 43.19 -52.32 57.12
C LEU A 15 42.31 -53.56 57.20
N LEU A 16 41.49 -53.71 58.23
CA LEU A 16 40.61 -54.88 58.41
C LEU A 16 39.12 -54.54 58.13
N ASN A 17 38.78 -53.32 57.76
CA ASN A 17 37.43 -52.93 57.35
C ASN A 17 37.32 -52.47 55.86
N SER A 18 38.28 -52.84 55.04
CA SER A 18 38.07 -52.81 53.58
C SER A 18 37.55 -54.17 53.12
N GLU A 19 36.41 -54.58 53.64
CA GLU A 19 35.54 -55.44 52.86
C GLU A 19 35.08 -54.59 51.69
N MET A 20 35.66 -54.88 50.52
CA MET A 20 35.02 -54.50 49.27
C MET A 20 33.58 -55.03 49.33
N VAL A 21 32.62 -54.13 49.52
CA VAL A 21 31.27 -54.44 49.14
C VAL A 21 31.33 -54.58 47.60
N HIS A 22 31.56 -55.84 47.15
CA HIS A 22 31.19 -56.21 45.80
C HIS A 22 29.71 -55.95 45.75
N ALA A 23 29.32 -54.91 45.05
CA ALA A 23 27.94 -54.69 44.63
C ALA A 23 27.52 -55.99 43.96
N GLN A 24 26.67 -56.75 44.60
CA GLN A 24 26.07 -57.97 44.05
C GLN A 24 25.25 -57.42 42.82
N GLU A 25 25.77 -57.68 41.62
CA GLU A 25 25.02 -57.49 40.39
C GLU A 25 23.75 -58.33 40.48
N GLY A 26 22.67 -57.75 40.98
CA GLY A 26 21.38 -58.40 41.13
C GLY A 26 20.53 -58.20 39.86
N THR A 27 19.77 -59.25 39.56
CA THR A 27 18.77 -59.15 38.49
C THR A 27 17.64 -58.16 38.90
N ILE A 28 17.24 -57.24 38.03
CA ILE A 28 16.11 -56.32 38.24
C ILE A 28 14.80 -57.12 38.19
N ALA A 29 14.13 -57.29 39.33
CA ALA A 29 12.82 -57.93 39.39
C ALA A 29 11.69 -57.07 38.89
N ASP A 30 11.74 -55.74 39.15
CA ASP A 30 10.76 -54.79 38.72
C ASP A 30 11.36 -53.35 38.63
N VAL A 31 10.77 -52.51 37.84
CA VAL A 31 11.15 -51.08 37.71
C VAL A 31 9.95 -50.22 38.10
N VAL A 32 10.12 -49.43 39.14
CA VAL A 32 9.04 -48.62 39.74
C VAL A 32 9.39 -47.14 39.65
N VAL A 33 8.42 -46.33 39.31
CA VAL A 33 8.52 -44.86 39.35
C VAL A 33 7.75 -44.34 40.56
N ARG A 34 8.39 -43.47 41.34
CA ARG A 34 7.77 -42.80 42.50
C ARG A 34 7.93 -41.29 42.41
N GLY A 35 6.97 -40.57 42.98
CA GLY A 35 7.00 -39.10 43.02
C GLY A 35 6.42 -38.42 41.81
N ASN A 36 6.03 -39.15 40.77
CA ASN A 36 5.28 -38.64 39.66
C ASN A 36 3.83 -38.34 40.10
N GLN A 37 3.34 -37.16 39.79
CA GLN A 37 1.98 -36.70 40.13
C GLN A 37 1.13 -36.43 38.90
N ARG A 38 1.72 -35.79 37.91
CA ARG A 38 1.06 -35.35 36.70
C ARG A 38 1.51 -36.18 35.48
N ILE A 39 2.79 -36.54 35.46
CA ILE A 39 3.37 -37.34 34.38
C ILE A 39 3.08 -38.80 34.65
N ASP A 40 2.49 -39.48 33.69
CA ASP A 40 2.22 -40.90 33.81
C ASP A 40 3.52 -41.69 33.92
N ALA A 41 3.54 -42.69 34.82
CA ALA A 41 4.70 -43.56 35.03
C ALA A 41 5.14 -44.25 33.74
N SER A 42 4.18 -44.56 32.84
CA SER A 42 4.47 -45.20 31.56
C SER A 42 5.32 -44.31 30.64
N ALA A 43 5.17 -42.99 30.70
CA ALA A 43 5.99 -42.06 29.91
C ALA A 43 7.47 -42.09 30.37
N ILE A 44 7.71 -42.25 31.68
CA ILE A 44 9.04 -42.35 32.24
C ILE A 44 9.64 -43.75 31.93
N LEU A 45 8.83 -44.81 32.11
CA LEU A 45 9.24 -46.19 31.83
C LEU A 45 9.55 -46.43 30.34
N ASN A 46 8.90 -45.69 29.43
CA ASN A 46 9.19 -45.77 28.01
C ASN A 46 10.48 -45.00 27.63
N ALA A 47 10.90 -44.05 28.43
CA ALA A 47 12.11 -43.27 28.17
C ALA A 47 13.39 -43.96 28.63
N ILE A 48 13.30 -44.94 29.56
CA ILE A 48 14.43 -45.63 30.13
C ILE A 48 14.72 -46.98 29.42
N ALA A 49 16.00 -47.36 29.41
CA ALA A 49 16.47 -48.59 28.80
C ALA A 49 16.42 -49.77 29.76
N SER A 50 16.59 -49.59 31.09
CA SER A 50 16.56 -50.65 32.10
C SER A 50 15.19 -51.30 32.18
N LYS A 51 15.14 -52.65 32.08
CA LYS A 51 13.90 -53.45 32.10
C LYS A 51 13.97 -54.57 33.14
N SER A 52 12.80 -55.03 33.59
CA SER A 52 12.68 -56.22 34.43
C SER A 52 13.27 -57.42 33.70
N GLY A 53 14.03 -58.28 34.42
CA GLY A 53 14.74 -59.44 33.92
C GLY A 53 16.20 -59.20 33.52
N GLU A 54 16.68 -57.96 33.48
CA GLU A 54 18.07 -57.61 33.18
C GLU A 54 18.92 -57.43 34.41
N TYR A 55 20.24 -57.50 34.25
CA TYR A 55 21.19 -57.21 35.34
C TYR A 55 21.28 -55.71 35.57
N LEU A 56 21.43 -55.27 36.82
CA LEU A 56 21.64 -53.87 37.18
C LEU A 56 23.01 -53.43 36.66
N ASP A 57 22.94 -52.36 35.79
CA ASP A 57 24.11 -51.77 35.18
C ASP A 57 24.13 -50.29 35.54
N SER A 58 25.20 -49.79 36.13
CA SER A 58 25.39 -48.43 36.57
C SER A 58 25.41 -47.44 35.41
N ASP A 59 26.09 -47.81 34.30
CA ASP A 59 26.18 -46.91 33.13
C ASP A 59 24.83 -46.74 32.46
N ARG A 60 24.03 -47.83 32.47
CA ARG A 60 22.65 -47.78 31.91
C ARG A 60 21.72 -46.98 32.82
N THR A 61 21.79 -47.13 34.14
CA THR A 61 20.98 -46.30 35.06
C THR A 61 21.34 -44.82 34.97
N ASP A 62 22.62 -44.49 34.76
CA ASP A 62 23.04 -43.12 34.48
C ASP A 62 22.49 -42.58 33.15
N ALA A 63 22.47 -43.43 32.11
CA ALA A 63 21.84 -43.10 30.85
C ALA A 63 20.32 -42.88 30.99
N ASP A 64 19.65 -43.70 31.78
CA ASP A 64 18.21 -43.58 32.08
C ASP A 64 17.89 -42.31 32.85
N ILE A 65 18.68 -41.92 33.83
CA ILE A 65 18.52 -40.62 34.51
C ILE A 65 18.61 -39.49 33.52
N ARG A 66 19.59 -39.52 32.58
CA ARG A 66 19.73 -38.51 31.54
C ARG A 66 18.54 -38.51 30.56
N ALA A 67 18.01 -39.71 30.25
CA ALA A 67 16.84 -39.86 29.38
C ALA A 67 15.58 -39.25 30.04
N ILE A 68 15.39 -39.50 31.35
CA ILE A 68 14.29 -38.90 32.11
C ILE A 68 14.44 -37.37 32.17
N TYR A 69 15.65 -36.83 32.40
CA TYR A 69 15.89 -35.38 32.34
C TYR A 69 15.61 -34.76 30.94
N LYS A 70 15.88 -35.51 29.87
CA LYS A 70 15.58 -35.09 28.50
C LYS A 70 14.08 -34.89 28.24
N LEU A 71 13.19 -35.50 29.01
CA LEU A 71 11.75 -35.26 28.95
C LEU A 71 11.41 -33.80 29.36
N GLY A 72 12.35 -33.10 30.00
CA GLY A 72 12.21 -31.68 30.33
C GLY A 72 11.25 -31.36 31.49
N GLN A 73 10.54 -32.37 32.02
CA GLN A 73 9.45 -32.23 32.99
C GLN A 73 9.91 -32.36 34.44
N PHE A 74 11.15 -32.83 34.71
CA PHE A 74 11.61 -33.16 36.04
C PHE A 74 12.68 -32.18 36.51
N ARG A 75 12.60 -31.85 37.83
CA ARG A 75 13.60 -31.02 38.53
C ARG A 75 14.70 -31.87 39.10
N ASP A 76 14.32 -33.06 39.64
CA ASP A 76 15.25 -34.01 40.22
C ASP A 76 14.85 -35.44 39.87
N VAL A 77 15.85 -36.30 39.68
CA VAL A 77 15.69 -37.72 39.38
C VAL A 77 16.75 -38.45 40.14
N GLN A 78 16.30 -39.32 41.06
CA GLN A 78 17.17 -40.17 41.83
C GLN A 78 16.86 -41.65 41.55
N VAL A 79 17.86 -42.47 41.52
CA VAL A 79 17.70 -43.92 41.40
C VAL A 79 18.13 -44.59 42.68
N SER A 80 17.36 -45.56 43.13
CA SER A 80 17.67 -46.41 44.28
C SER A 80 17.26 -47.85 44.01
N THR A 81 17.82 -48.78 44.75
CA THR A 81 17.44 -50.20 44.70
C THR A 81 16.80 -50.58 45.99
N GLU A 82 15.73 -51.34 45.95
CA GLU A 82 15.03 -51.92 47.10
C GLU A 82 15.03 -53.46 46.98
N PRO A 83 15.17 -54.19 48.07
CA PRO A 83 15.07 -55.65 48.02
C PRO A 83 13.62 -56.10 47.73
N GLY A 84 13.41 -56.85 46.67
CA GLY A 84 12.13 -57.45 46.30
C GLY A 84 12.12 -58.95 46.48
N SER A 85 10.94 -59.56 46.38
CA SER A 85 10.76 -61.02 46.62
C SER A 85 11.39 -61.89 45.53
N LYS A 86 11.77 -61.39 44.37
CA LYS A 86 12.33 -62.09 43.20
C LYS A 86 13.61 -61.47 42.66
N GLY A 87 14.24 -60.53 43.37
CA GLY A 87 15.43 -59.79 42.96
C GLY A 87 15.35 -58.31 43.39
N LEU A 88 16.15 -57.45 42.80
CA LEU A 88 16.17 -56.01 43.11
C LEU A 88 15.02 -55.25 42.40
N VAL A 89 14.35 -54.40 43.13
CA VAL A 89 13.39 -53.39 42.52
C VAL A 89 14.17 -52.13 42.30
N LEU A 90 14.25 -51.68 41.02
CA LEU A 90 14.88 -50.44 40.64
C LEU A 90 13.83 -49.31 40.75
N VAL A 91 14.08 -48.35 41.62
CA VAL A 91 13.14 -47.28 41.92
C VAL A 91 13.69 -45.96 41.40
N TYR A 92 12.99 -45.35 40.39
CA TYR A 92 13.25 -44.01 39.93
C TYR A 92 12.35 -43.04 40.70
N SER A 93 12.93 -42.29 41.63
CA SER A 93 12.23 -41.25 42.38
C SER A 93 12.38 -39.93 41.65
N VAL A 94 11.26 -39.37 41.21
CA VAL A 94 11.26 -38.15 40.40
C VAL A 94 10.57 -36.99 41.13
N ILE A 95 11.08 -35.79 40.93
CA ILE A 95 10.42 -34.54 41.36
C ILE A 95 10.07 -33.74 40.11
N GLU A 96 8.79 -33.59 39.87
CA GLU A 96 8.32 -32.83 38.71
C GLU A 96 8.63 -31.32 38.87
N LYS A 97 8.93 -30.67 37.74
CA LYS A 97 9.00 -29.20 37.69
C LYS A 97 7.61 -28.61 37.89
N PRO A 98 7.52 -27.46 38.56
CA PRO A 98 6.24 -26.77 38.70
C PRO A 98 5.70 -26.32 37.36
N ILE A 99 4.37 -26.25 37.24
CA ILE A 99 3.69 -25.70 36.06
C ILE A 99 3.05 -24.39 36.38
N ILE A 100 2.88 -23.56 35.34
CA ILE A 100 2.15 -22.29 35.42
C ILE A 100 0.67 -22.60 35.39
N ARG A 101 -0.04 -22.40 36.50
CA ARG A 101 -1.49 -22.59 36.55
C ARG A 101 -2.25 -21.38 36.04
N GLU A 102 -1.76 -20.20 36.36
CA GLU A 102 -2.38 -18.95 36.03
C GLU A 102 -1.31 -17.86 35.82
N ILE A 103 -1.57 -16.97 34.87
CA ILE A 103 -0.78 -15.75 34.63
C ILE A 103 -1.72 -14.57 34.82
N ARG A 104 -1.39 -13.65 35.73
CA ARG A 104 -2.13 -12.43 35.99
C ARG A 104 -1.31 -11.23 35.60
N PHE A 105 -1.98 -10.26 34.98
CA PHE A 105 -1.45 -8.94 34.72
C PHE A 105 -2.17 -7.97 35.63
N GLU A 106 -1.44 -7.20 36.40
CA GLU A 106 -1.98 -6.27 37.38
C GLU A 106 -1.40 -4.88 37.13
N GLY A 107 -2.25 -3.85 37.04
CA GLY A 107 -1.82 -2.47 36.81
C GLY A 107 -1.75 -2.03 35.34
N ASN A 108 -2.04 -2.90 34.40
CA ASN A 108 -2.10 -2.60 32.96
C ASN A 108 -3.41 -1.86 32.63
N LYS A 109 -3.35 -0.53 32.54
CA LYS A 109 -4.51 0.35 32.23
C LYS A 109 -4.55 0.72 30.76
N GLU A 110 -3.40 0.95 30.15
CA GLU A 110 -3.24 1.45 28.78
C GLU A 110 -3.15 0.32 27.75
N LEU A 111 -2.50 -0.79 28.09
CA LEU A 111 -2.41 -1.95 27.20
C LEU A 111 -3.36 -3.07 27.65
N LYS A 112 -4.20 -3.54 26.74
CA LYS A 112 -5.13 -4.64 27.01
C LYS A 112 -4.37 -5.95 27.22
N GLN A 113 -4.94 -6.82 28.04
CA GLN A 113 -4.32 -8.10 28.39
C GLN A 113 -4.06 -9.00 27.17
N GLU A 114 -4.94 -8.97 26.17
CA GLU A 114 -4.79 -9.75 24.94
C GLU A 114 -3.50 -9.38 24.21
N LYS A 115 -3.20 -8.07 24.12
CA LYS A 115 -1.99 -7.55 23.50
C LYS A 115 -0.75 -7.94 24.28
N LEU A 116 -0.81 -7.93 25.62
CA LEU A 116 0.32 -8.33 26.49
C LEU A 116 0.61 -9.82 26.39
N GLN A 117 -0.39 -10.67 26.18
CA GLN A 117 -0.21 -12.11 26.02
C GLN A 117 0.37 -12.51 24.65
N GLU A 118 0.30 -11.64 23.68
CA GLU A 118 0.72 -11.95 22.32
C GLU A 118 2.21 -12.29 22.22
N GLY A 119 2.48 -13.50 21.79
CA GLY A 119 3.84 -14.00 21.59
C GLY A 119 4.68 -14.19 22.85
N LEU A 120 4.09 -14.22 24.07
CA LEU A 120 4.82 -14.62 25.26
C LEU A 120 5.10 -16.12 25.25
N LEU A 121 6.28 -16.50 25.74
CA LEU A 121 6.64 -17.92 25.95
C LEU A 121 5.92 -18.50 27.17
N LEU A 122 5.57 -17.66 28.15
CA LEU A 122 4.79 -18.07 29.31
C LEU A 122 3.36 -18.45 28.87
N ARG A 123 2.99 -19.70 29.15
CA ARG A 123 1.64 -20.21 28.85
C ARG A 123 1.08 -20.97 30.03
N ARG A 124 -0.22 -20.92 30.19
CA ARG A 124 -0.93 -21.76 31.17
C ARG A 124 -0.65 -23.26 30.89
N ASN A 125 -0.44 -24.03 31.93
CA ASN A 125 -0.09 -25.45 31.94
C ASN A 125 1.31 -25.77 31.35
N ALA A 126 2.14 -24.78 31.01
CA ALA A 126 3.54 -24.99 30.66
C ALA A 126 4.41 -25.18 31.92
N VAL A 127 5.53 -25.86 31.78
CA VAL A 127 6.54 -25.96 32.84
C VAL A 127 7.13 -24.59 33.10
N PHE A 128 7.23 -24.22 34.37
CA PHE A 128 7.84 -22.94 34.77
C PHE A 128 9.36 -23.01 34.60
N ALA A 129 9.91 -22.03 33.90
CA ALA A 129 11.33 -21.75 33.82
C ALA A 129 11.59 -20.28 34.09
N GLN A 130 12.56 -19.99 34.97
CA GLN A 130 12.93 -18.61 35.32
C GLN A 130 13.35 -17.82 34.08
N LYS A 131 14.11 -18.42 33.17
CA LYS A 131 14.55 -17.83 31.91
C LYS A 131 13.37 -17.34 31.06
N ASP A 132 12.28 -18.10 31.02
CA ASP A 132 11.08 -17.74 30.23
C ASP A 132 10.33 -16.57 30.90
N LEU A 133 10.33 -16.52 32.23
CA LEU A 133 9.79 -15.39 32.99
C LEU A 133 10.59 -14.10 32.74
N ASP A 134 11.92 -14.17 32.79
CA ASP A 134 12.80 -13.02 32.54
C ASP A 134 12.65 -12.52 31.10
N ALA A 135 12.55 -13.44 30.13
CA ALA A 135 12.30 -13.12 28.73
C ALA A 135 10.91 -12.48 28.51
N ALA A 136 9.91 -12.97 29.24
CA ALA A 136 8.56 -12.39 29.19
C ALA A 136 8.55 -10.97 29.75
N VAL A 137 9.20 -10.73 30.91
CA VAL A 137 9.33 -9.38 31.48
C VAL A 137 10.05 -8.43 30.53
N ALA A 138 11.16 -8.88 29.94
CA ALA A 138 11.91 -8.07 28.96
C ALA A 138 11.06 -7.72 27.73
N LYS A 139 10.32 -8.69 27.22
CA LYS A 139 9.42 -8.48 26.08
C LYS A 139 8.30 -7.51 26.41
N LEU A 140 7.65 -7.66 27.56
CA LEU A 140 6.60 -6.75 28.02
C LEU A 140 7.13 -5.34 28.21
N LYS A 141 8.32 -5.16 28.82
CA LYS A 141 8.97 -3.86 28.94
C LYS A 141 9.17 -3.22 27.56
N LYS A 142 9.64 -4.00 26.58
CA LYS A 142 9.80 -3.50 25.19
C LYS A 142 8.45 -3.10 24.58
N GLN A 143 7.39 -3.90 24.74
CA GLN A 143 6.04 -3.56 24.24
C GLN A 143 5.52 -2.25 24.82
N TYR A 144 5.70 -2.01 26.11
CA TYR A 144 5.33 -0.75 26.75
C TYR A 144 6.19 0.43 26.26
N GLN A 145 7.49 0.23 26.10
CA GLN A 145 8.41 1.26 25.57
C GLN A 145 8.06 1.65 24.14
N ASP A 146 7.71 0.67 23.29
CA ASP A 146 7.25 0.91 21.90
C ASP A 146 5.95 1.73 21.83
N GLU A 147 5.15 1.73 22.90
CA GLU A 147 3.95 2.57 23.05
C GLU A 147 4.21 3.91 23.75
N GLY A 148 5.47 4.17 24.14
CA GLY A 148 5.92 5.41 24.75
C GLY A 148 6.00 5.40 26.28
N PHE A 149 5.80 4.28 26.95
CA PHE A 149 5.93 4.14 28.40
C PHE A 149 7.38 3.74 28.78
N TYR A 150 8.28 4.67 28.58
CA TYR A 150 9.72 4.42 28.74
C TYR A 150 10.13 4.02 30.18
N LEU A 151 9.45 4.53 31.19
CA LEU A 151 9.72 4.27 32.62
C LEU A 151 8.86 3.12 33.18
N VAL A 152 8.29 2.27 32.35
CA VAL A 152 7.54 1.12 32.83
C VAL A 152 8.37 0.22 33.75
N ASP A 153 7.83 -0.10 34.90
CA ASP A 153 8.40 -1.14 35.79
C ASP A 153 7.46 -2.34 35.87
N ILE A 154 8.05 -3.52 35.71
CA ILE A 154 7.31 -4.79 35.73
C ILE A 154 8.01 -5.71 36.74
N GLN A 155 7.30 -5.98 37.82
CA GLN A 155 7.79 -6.84 38.90
C GLN A 155 7.06 -8.18 38.84
N PRO A 156 7.76 -9.28 38.52
CA PRO A 156 7.15 -10.61 38.53
C PRO A 156 7.07 -11.12 39.97
N LYS A 157 5.91 -11.65 40.35
CA LYS A 157 5.68 -12.32 41.62
C LYS A 157 5.23 -13.74 41.32
N VAL A 158 5.99 -14.73 41.86
CA VAL A 158 5.70 -16.16 41.68
C VAL A 158 5.24 -16.71 43.02
N GLU A 159 4.02 -17.18 43.08
CA GLU A 159 3.44 -17.79 44.27
C GLU A 159 3.25 -19.30 44.05
N GLN A 160 3.79 -20.09 44.94
CA GLN A 160 3.59 -21.53 44.93
C GLN A 160 2.24 -21.87 45.52
N ARG A 161 1.49 -22.73 44.83
CA ARG A 161 0.23 -23.32 45.29
C ARG A 161 0.35 -24.80 45.58
N THR A 162 -0.69 -25.37 46.15
CA THR A 162 -0.77 -26.84 46.38
C THR A 162 -0.72 -27.58 45.02
N GLY A 163 -0.06 -28.73 44.99
CA GLY A 163 0.03 -29.55 43.75
C GLY A 163 1.16 -29.18 42.81
N ASN A 164 2.24 -28.55 43.30
CA ASN A 164 3.41 -28.15 42.51
C ASN A 164 3.05 -27.18 41.34
N GLU A 165 2.09 -26.30 41.61
CA GLU A 165 1.60 -25.30 40.67
C GLU A 165 2.05 -23.89 41.06
N TYR A 166 2.34 -23.04 40.05
CA TYR A 166 2.73 -21.67 40.26
C TYR A 166 1.67 -20.72 39.69
N LEU A 167 1.34 -19.66 40.44
CA LEU A 167 0.68 -18.45 39.98
C LEU A 167 1.76 -17.42 39.70
N VAL A 168 1.79 -16.92 38.47
CA VAL A 168 2.69 -15.84 38.04
C VAL A 168 1.90 -14.55 37.92
N SER A 169 2.13 -13.61 38.82
CA SER A 169 1.53 -12.26 38.77
C SER A 169 2.57 -11.29 38.27
N LEU A 170 2.27 -10.55 37.20
CA LEU A 170 3.10 -9.50 36.64
C LEU A 170 2.53 -8.17 37.07
N GLN A 171 3.16 -7.56 38.11
CA GLN A 171 2.77 -6.24 38.62
C GLN A 171 3.38 -5.16 37.75
N ILE A 172 2.55 -4.41 37.04
CA ILE A 172 2.95 -3.42 36.04
C ILE A 172 2.69 -2.04 36.60
N THR A 173 3.72 -1.23 36.64
CA THR A 173 3.62 0.20 36.90
C THR A 173 3.96 0.92 35.60
N GLU A 174 2.94 1.34 34.85
CA GLU A 174 3.11 1.84 33.48
C GLU A 174 3.88 3.16 33.43
N GLY A 175 3.74 4.01 34.42
CA GLY A 175 4.34 5.35 34.44
C GLY A 175 3.63 6.32 33.48
N ALA A 176 4.22 7.48 33.27
CA ALA A 176 3.74 8.46 32.29
C ALA A 176 4.24 8.12 30.88
N LYS A 177 3.45 8.50 29.88
CA LYS A 177 3.85 8.39 28.47
C LYS A 177 4.89 9.46 28.16
N ILE A 178 6.15 9.04 28.01
CA ILE A 178 7.27 9.92 27.73
C ILE A 178 7.53 9.98 26.23
N ARG A 179 7.75 11.19 25.71
CA ARG A 179 7.99 11.41 24.29
C ARG A 179 9.31 12.15 24.06
N ILE A 180 9.87 11.95 22.87
CA ILE A 180 11.07 12.69 22.45
C ILE A 180 10.70 14.16 22.26
N SER A 181 11.34 15.05 23.04
CA SER A 181 11.20 16.49 22.92
C SER A 181 12.16 17.08 21.91
N ASP A 182 13.41 16.60 21.92
CA ASP A 182 14.48 17.14 21.10
C ASP A 182 15.39 16.06 20.55
N ILE A 183 15.88 16.30 19.32
CA ILE A 183 16.89 15.47 18.66
C ILE A 183 18.06 16.40 18.31
N ASN A 184 19.19 16.22 18.98
CA ASN A 184 20.37 17.04 18.81
C ASN A 184 21.43 16.33 17.97
N PHE A 185 22.17 17.13 17.20
CA PHE A 185 23.27 16.65 16.38
C PHE A 185 24.55 17.37 16.78
N GLU A 186 25.62 16.61 16.98
CA GLU A 186 26.94 17.13 17.27
C GLU A 186 27.87 16.85 16.08
N GLY A 187 28.72 17.82 15.74
CA GLY A 187 29.73 17.71 14.66
C GLY A 187 29.15 17.88 13.25
N THR A 188 27.94 18.44 13.09
CA THR A 188 27.30 18.72 11.80
C THR A 188 27.55 20.15 11.37
N ALA A 189 28.15 20.34 10.19
CA ALA A 189 28.38 21.64 9.54
C ALA A 189 27.72 21.72 8.17
N ALA A 190 27.68 20.60 7.44
CA ALA A 190 27.16 20.53 6.06
C ALA A 190 25.63 20.60 6.00
N PHE A 191 24.96 20.05 6.97
CA PHE A 191 23.49 20.02 7.00
C PHE A 191 22.95 20.57 8.32
N SER A 192 21.89 21.36 8.20
CA SER A 192 21.20 21.86 9.37
C SER A 192 20.51 20.74 10.15
N PRO A 193 20.37 20.84 11.48
CA PRO A 193 19.63 19.88 12.30
C PRO A 193 18.21 19.62 11.79
N ARG A 194 17.52 20.65 11.30
CA ARG A 194 16.18 20.52 10.69
C ARG A 194 16.18 19.61 9.47
N LYS A 195 17.23 19.68 8.64
CA LYS A 195 17.34 18.82 7.45
C LYS A 195 17.56 17.39 7.85
N LEU A 196 18.43 17.13 8.84
CA LEU A 196 18.72 15.77 9.32
C LEU A 196 17.50 15.15 10.01
N ARG A 197 16.77 15.90 10.86
CA ARG A 197 15.48 15.45 11.42
C ARG A 197 14.46 15.11 10.34
N GLY A 198 14.50 15.82 9.20
CA GLY A 198 13.64 15.53 8.05
C GLY A 198 13.91 14.16 7.42
N VAL A 199 15.16 13.69 7.47
CA VAL A 199 15.60 12.38 6.92
C VAL A 199 15.21 11.22 7.85
N MET A 200 15.17 11.44 9.16
CA MET A 200 14.85 10.43 10.16
C MET A 200 13.36 10.03 10.11
N GLU A 201 13.07 8.79 10.47
CA GLU A 201 11.72 8.32 10.74
C GLU A 201 11.25 8.78 12.13
N THR A 202 12.14 8.76 13.14
CA THR A 202 11.87 9.28 14.46
C THR A 202 11.61 10.79 14.39
N LYS A 203 10.52 11.25 15.03
CA LYS A 203 10.12 12.66 15.07
C LYS A 203 10.03 13.18 16.50
N GLU A 204 10.22 14.49 16.67
CA GLU A 204 9.98 15.19 17.92
C GLU A 204 8.48 15.31 18.22
N LYS A 205 8.10 15.46 19.49
CA LYS A 205 6.72 15.73 19.90
C LYS A 205 6.22 17.07 19.34
N TRP A 206 4.97 17.15 18.94
CA TRP A 206 4.29 18.36 18.49
C TRP A 206 2.82 18.35 18.94
N PHE A 207 2.08 19.45 18.73
CA PHE A 207 0.75 19.60 19.31
C PHE A 207 -0.28 18.52 18.88
N MET A 208 -0.13 17.88 17.70
CA MET A 208 -0.98 16.77 17.26
C MET A 208 -0.35 15.38 17.46
N SER A 209 0.67 15.26 18.28
CA SER A 209 1.33 13.96 18.53
C SER A 209 0.41 12.89 19.12
N TRP A 210 -0.69 13.30 19.73
CA TRP A 210 -1.73 12.38 20.23
C TRP A 210 -2.44 11.62 19.09
N LEU A 211 -2.49 12.21 17.89
CA LEU A 211 -3.11 11.61 16.69
C LEU A 211 -2.07 10.91 15.81
N THR A 212 -0.89 11.50 15.63
CA THR A 212 0.15 11.01 14.71
C THR A 212 1.10 10.00 15.34
N GLY A 213 1.14 9.88 16.67
CA GLY A 213 2.14 9.08 17.38
C GLY A 213 3.55 9.68 17.37
N ALA A 214 3.74 10.89 16.83
CA ALA A 214 5.05 11.55 16.78
C ALA A 214 5.64 11.74 18.19
N GLY A 215 6.97 11.61 18.28
CA GLY A 215 7.69 11.66 19.54
C GLY A 215 7.76 10.33 20.30
N THR A 216 7.13 9.26 19.82
CA THR A 216 7.27 7.93 20.44
C THR A 216 8.66 7.37 20.19
N TYR A 217 9.34 6.97 21.26
CA TYR A 217 10.63 6.33 21.18
C TYR A 217 10.51 4.87 20.77
N LYS A 218 11.26 4.49 19.74
CA LYS A 218 11.43 3.10 19.30
C LYS A 218 12.91 2.87 19.00
N GLU A 219 13.55 1.99 19.77
CA GLU A 219 15.00 1.78 19.68
C GLU A 219 15.43 1.30 18.28
N GLU A 220 14.69 0.38 17.68
CA GLU A 220 15.02 -0.16 16.33
C GLU A 220 14.91 0.91 15.25
N VAL A 221 13.88 1.76 15.32
CA VAL A 221 13.67 2.87 14.38
C VAL A 221 14.80 3.90 14.54
N LEU A 222 15.12 4.26 15.77
CA LEU A 222 16.19 5.23 16.05
C LEU A 222 17.56 4.71 15.60
N ARG A 223 17.84 3.41 15.76
CA ARG A 223 19.07 2.81 15.22
C ARG A 223 19.10 2.86 13.70
N ASN A 224 17.97 2.60 13.05
CA ASN A 224 17.84 2.72 11.58
C ASN A 224 18.02 4.18 11.12
N ASP A 225 17.57 5.17 11.91
CA ASP A 225 17.77 6.57 11.59
C ASP A 225 19.25 6.94 11.44
N GLY A 226 20.13 6.34 12.24
CA GLY A 226 21.58 6.50 12.08
C GLY A 226 22.06 6.06 10.68
N LEU A 227 21.51 4.98 10.13
CA LEU A 227 21.80 4.52 8.76
C LEU A 227 21.22 5.48 7.71
N LEU A 228 20.02 5.98 7.93
CA LEU A 228 19.38 6.95 7.03
C LEU A 228 20.18 8.27 6.97
N ILE A 229 20.68 8.74 8.11
CA ILE A 229 21.56 9.90 8.18
C ILE A 229 22.86 9.63 7.41
N ALA A 230 23.51 8.49 7.64
CA ALA A 230 24.73 8.12 6.94
C ALA A 230 24.50 8.03 5.41
N ASP A 231 23.42 7.40 4.97
CA ASP A 231 23.05 7.35 3.54
C ASP A 231 22.76 8.75 2.98
N HIS A 232 22.13 9.64 3.77
CA HIS A 232 21.93 11.02 3.33
C HIS A 232 23.25 11.74 3.08
N TYR A 233 24.22 11.63 4.00
CA TYR A 233 25.56 12.18 3.81
C TYR A 233 26.28 11.57 2.61
N MET A 234 26.27 10.24 2.46
CA MET A 234 26.88 9.54 1.32
C MET A 234 26.24 9.92 -0.01
N ASN A 235 24.93 10.21 -0.02
CA ASN A 235 24.22 10.67 -1.21
C ASN A 235 24.54 12.14 -1.56
N ASN A 236 25.21 12.86 -0.67
CA ASN A 236 25.69 14.22 -0.88
C ASN A 236 27.22 14.33 -0.85
N GLY A 237 27.93 13.23 -1.14
CA GLY A 237 29.36 13.20 -1.37
C GLY A 237 30.25 12.98 -0.14
N TYR A 238 29.71 12.85 1.04
CA TYR A 238 30.46 12.63 2.27
C TYR A 238 30.73 11.14 2.49
N ILE A 239 31.64 10.58 1.72
CA ILE A 239 31.87 9.12 1.65
C ILE A 239 32.48 8.54 2.93
N ASN A 240 33.18 9.36 3.71
CA ASN A 240 33.85 8.98 4.95
C ASN A 240 33.05 9.32 6.21
N VAL A 241 31.76 9.63 6.07
CA VAL A 241 30.87 9.95 7.20
C VAL A 241 30.80 8.80 8.21
N LYS A 242 30.87 9.16 9.47
CA LYS A 242 30.61 8.23 10.59
C LYS A 242 29.51 8.81 11.47
N VAL A 243 28.44 8.06 11.62
CA VAL A 243 27.33 8.41 12.52
C VAL A 243 27.45 7.52 13.75
N GLY A 244 27.56 8.14 14.91
CA GLY A 244 27.64 7.44 16.20
C GLY A 244 26.29 6.82 16.57
N GLU A 245 26.30 5.88 17.50
CA GLU A 245 25.04 5.33 18.04
C GLU A 245 24.26 6.45 18.76
N PRO A 246 22.96 6.60 18.48
CA PRO A 246 22.12 7.59 19.14
C PRO A 246 22.08 7.37 20.65
N LYS A 247 22.33 8.40 21.43
CA LYS A 247 22.26 8.35 22.89
C LYS A 247 20.96 8.97 23.37
N VAL A 248 20.14 8.17 24.04
CA VAL A 248 18.85 8.61 24.59
C VAL A 248 19.04 8.94 26.05
N LYS A 249 18.62 10.13 26.44
CA LYS A 249 18.67 10.62 27.81
C LYS A 249 17.29 11.09 28.25
N LEU A 250 16.97 10.88 29.53
CA LEU A 250 15.79 11.49 30.12
C LEU A 250 16.14 12.99 30.36
N ALA A 251 15.25 13.86 29.91
CA ALA A 251 15.43 15.31 30.17
C ALA A 251 15.34 15.65 31.66
N GLU A 252 15.77 16.85 32.04
CA GLU A 252 15.76 17.27 33.43
C GLU A 252 14.36 17.30 34.05
N ASP A 253 13.34 17.55 33.23
CA ASP A 253 11.93 17.50 33.62
C ASP A 253 11.41 16.10 33.95
N ARG A 254 12.14 15.04 33.60
CA ARG A 254 11.73 13.63 33.64
C ARG A 254 10.42 13.29 32.93
N GLU A 255 9.94 14.18 32.07
CA GLU A 255 8.70 14.03 31.30
C GLU A 255 8.96 13.87 29.81
N SER A 256 10.22 14.06 29.38
CA SER A 256 10.61 13.97 27.98
C SER A 256 11.96 13.28 27.77
N LEU A 257 12.20 12.79 26.55
CA LEU A 257 13.47 12.21 26.12
C LEU A 257 14.19 13.16 25.18
N VAL A 258 15.51 13.24 25.34
CA VAL A 258 16.41 13.94 24.41
C VAL A 258 17.31 12.91 23.76
N VAL A 259 17.47 13.01 22.45
CA VAL A 259 18.31 12.14 21.63
C VAL A 259 19.51 12.93 21.14
N ASP A 260 20.72 12.49 21.46
CA ASP A 260 21.97 13.07 20.98
C ASP A 260 22.62 12.15 19.95
N ILE A 261 22.94 12.67 18.77
CA ILE A 261 23.57 11.92 17.66
C ILE A 261 24.86 12.63 17.26
N ALA A 262 25.99 11.96 17.44
CA ALA A 262 27.28 12.47 17.03
C ALA A 262 27.56 12.08 15.56
N VAL A 263 27.98 13.05 14.75
CA VAL A 263 28.31 12.84 13.34
C VAL A 263 29.71 13.36 13.07
N THR A 264 30.54 12.56 12.40
CA THR A 264 31.80 12.98 11.83
C THR A 264 31.66 12.98 10.33
N GLU A 265 31.54 14.16 9.71
CA GLU A 265 31.13 14.30 8.30
C GLU A 265 32.21 13.87 7.32
N GLY A 266 33.45 14.22 7.57
CA GLY A 266 34.54 14.08 6.61
C GLY A 266 34.49 15.13 5.48
N ASP A 267 35.26 14.90 4.42
CA ASP A 267 35.26 15.76 3.24
C ASP A 267 34.16 15.38 2.23
N GLN A 268 33.67 16.38 1.49
CA GLN A 268 32.75 16.16 0.38
C GLN A 268 33.54 15.85 -0.90
N PHE A 269 33.23 14.71 -1.54
CA PHE A 269 33.86 14.25 -2.75
C PHE A 269 32.98 14.48 -3.99
N ARG A 270 33.61 14.81 -5.10
CA ARG A 270 33.00 14.87 -6.42
C ARG A 270 33.46 13.69 -7.27
N ILE A 271 32.68 13.31 -8.27
CA ILE A 271 33.08 12.31 -9.24
C ILE A 271 34.13 12.96 -10.19
N GLY A 272 35.32 12.42 -10.24
CA GLY A 272 36.37 12.86 -11.15
C GLY A 272 36.12 12.32 -12.56
N THR A 273 36.54 11.07 -12.80
CA THR A 273 36.30 10.36 -14.06
C THR A 273 35.45 9.15 -13.86
N ILE A 274 34.68 8.79 -14.90
CA ILE A 274 33.93 7.54 -14.96
C ILE A 274 34.55 6.71 -16.10
N ASN A 275 35.09 5.55 -15.77
CA ASN A 275 35.73 4.64 -16.69
C ASN A 275 34.97 3.32 -16.75
N PHE A 276 35.14 2.60 -17.84
CA PHE A 276 34.59 1.27 -18.05
C PHE A 276 35.72 0.31 -18.43
N SER A 277 35.68 -0.89 -17.86
CA SER A 277 36.64 -1.96 -18.14
C SER A 277 35.95 -3.31 -18.28
N GLY A 278 36.65 -4.31 -18.81
CA GLY A 278 36.11 -5.63 -19.02
C GLY A 278 35.25 -5.76 -20.29
N ASP A 279 34.17 -6.54 -20.20
CA ASP A 279 33.32 -6.91 -21.33
C ASP A 279 32.25 -5.85 -21.64
N ILE A 280 32.60 -4.76 -22.26
CA ILE A 280 31.66 -3.68 -22.59
C ILE A 280 30.89 -3.99 -23.87
N LEU A 281 29.58 -4.26 -23.75
CA LEU A 281 28.72 -4.69 -24.85
C LEU A 281 28.02 -3.55 -25.61
N TYR A 282 28.13 -2.32 -25.13
CA TYR A 282 27.48 -1.15 -25.69
C TYR A 282 28.52 -0.03 -25.90
N PRO A 283 28.30 0.88 -26.85
CA PRO A 283 29.10 2.09 -26.96
C PRO A 283 29.06 2.90 -25.66
N GLU A 284 30.21 3.37 -25.20
CA GLU A 284 30.28 4.14 -23.94
C GLU A 284 29.33 5.34 -23.91
N GLN A 285 29.10 6.00 -25.04
CA GLN A 285 28.16 7.13 -25.13
C GLN A 285 26.74 6.74 -24.77
N ASP A 286 26.31 5.53 -25.15
CA ASP A 286 24.94 5.04 -24.84
C ASP A 286 24.84 4.56 -23.41
N ILE A 287 25.93 4.03 -22.85
CA ILE A 287 26.01 3.72 -21.42
C ILE A 287 25.90 5.02 -20.63
N ARG A 288 26.73 6.01 -20.93
CA ARG A 288 26.76 7.30 -20.20
C ARG A 288 25.42 8.02 -20.17
N LYS A 289 24.63 7.96 -21.26
CA LYS A 289 23.27 8.53 -21.31
C LYS A 289 22.30 7.90 -20.32
N LYS A 290 22.52 6.65 -19.89
CA LYS A 290 21.65 5.91 -18.97
C LYS A 290 22.10 5.98 -17.53
N LEU A 291 23.36 6.36 -17.28
CA LEU A 291 23.88 6.53 -15.93
C LEU A 291 23.28 7.78 -15.27
N LYS A 292 23.09 7.68 -13.96
CA LYS A 292 22.73 8.81 -13.10
C LYS A 292 23.94 9.57 -12.57
N SER A 293 25.10 8.92 -12.54
CA SER A 293 26.37 9.52 -12.13
C SER A 293 27.00 10.27 -13.30
N GLU A 294 27.43 11.51 -13.05
CA GLU A 294 28.09 12.37 -14.05
C GLU A 294 29.43 12.84 -13.53
N ALA A 295 30.42 12.96 -14.42
CA ALA A 295 31.74 13.50 -14.09
C ALA A 295 31.59 14.96 -13.64
N GLY A 296 32.33 15.36 -12.58
CA GLY A 296 32.22 16.68 -11.96
C GLY A 296 31.07 16.86 -10.97
N ALA A 297 30.05 16.01 -10.98
CA ALA A 297 28.94 16.05 -10.03
C ALA A 297 29.40 15.62 -8.63
N VAL A 298 28.64 16.01 -7.62
CA VAL A 298 28.81 15.51 -6.25
C VAL A 298 28.53 14.01 -6.23
N PHE A 299 29.40 13.23 -5.58
CA PHE A 299 29.20 11.80 -5.46
C PHE A 299 27.89 11.48 -4.76
N ASN A 300 27.15 10.52 -5.30
CA ASN A 300 25.88 10.05 -4.74
C ASN A 300 25.87 8.52 -4.74
N ARG A 301 25.80 7.93 -3.54
CA ARG A 301 25.82 6.47 -3.36
C ARG A 301 24.61 5.78 -3.98
N SER A 302 23.44 6.40 -3.91
CA SER A 302 22.21 5.86 -4.51
C SER A 302 22.29 5.86 -6.04
N ASN A 303 22.91 6.89 -6.64
CA ASN A 303 23.17 6.92 -8.08
C ASN A 303 24.14 5.81 -8.48
N LEU A 304 25.24 5.62 -7.74
CA LEU A 304 26.18 4.53 -8.00
C LEU A 304 25.50 3.15 -7.97
N ARG A 305 24.66 2.89 -6.97
CA ARG A 305 23.88 1.63 -6.91
C ARG A 305 22.95 1.48 -8.12
N ALA A 306 22.28 2.56 -8.50
CA ALA A 306 21.39 2.56 -9.66
C ALA A 306 22.17 2.31 -10.95
N ASP A 307 23.36 2.86 -11.09
CA ASP A 307 24.22 2.71 -12.26
C ASP A 307 24.75 1.29 -12.39
N ILE A 308 25.18 0.68 -11.28
CA ILE A 308 25.52 -0.76 -11.23
C ILE A 308 24.34 -1.59 -11.70
N GLY A 309 23.15 -1.35 -11.16
CA GLY A 309 21.93 -2.04 -11.57
C GLY A 309 21.60 -1.84 -13.05
N THR A 310 21.79 -0.62 -13.57
CA THR A 310 21.55 -0.29 -14.97
C THR A 310 22.51 -1.07 -15.89
N LEU A 311 23.81 -1.10 -15.57
CA LEU A 311 24.82 -1.85 -16.33
C LEU A 311 24.57 -3.35 -16.26
N THR A 312 24.26 -3.88 -15.08
CA THR A 312 23.88 -5.29 -14.88
C THR A 312 22.68 -5.65 -15.75
N ASP A 313 21.62 -4.84 -15.73
CA ASP A 313 20.41 -5.07 -16.53
C ASP A 313 20.71 -4.97 -18.03
N MET A 314 21.46 -3.95 -18.46
CA MET A 314 21.85 -3.80 -19.87
C MET A 314 22.62 -5.01 -20.40
N THR A 315 23.55 -5.53 -19.61
CA THR A 315 24.35 -6.72 -19.96
C THR A 315 23.46 -7.96 -19.97
N ALA A 316 22.60 -8.13 -18.97
CA ALA A 316 21.67 -9.25 -18.87
C ALA A 316 20.58 -9.23 -19.97
N ASP A 317 20.19 -8.06 -20.47
CA ASP A 317 19.24 -7.93 -21.59
C ASP A 317 19.81 -8.40 -22.94
N LYS A 318 21.14 -8.65 -23.01
CA LYS A 318 21.79 -9.32 -24.13
C LYS A 318 21.94 -10.84 -23.94
N GLY A 319 21.35 -11.40 -22.89
CA GLY A 319 21.39 -12.83 -22.60
C GLY A 319 22.43 -13.24 -21.55
N TYR A 320 23.21 -12.33 -21.02
CA TYR A 320 24.26 -12.63 -20.04
C TYR A 320 23.71 -12.56 -18.61
N ALA A 321 22.97 -13.60 -18.22
CA ALA A 321 22.24 -13.65 -16.96
C ALA A 321 23.14 -13.59 -15.70
N PHE A 322 24.34 -14.11 -15.79
CA PHE A 322 25.29 -14.22 -14.68
C PHE A 322 26.39 -13.17 -14.73
N ASN A 323 26.14 -12.04 -15.38
CA ASN A 323 27.09 -10.95 -15.41
C ASN A 323 27.32 -10.35 -14.02
N ASN A 324 28.53 -9.82 -13.83
CA ASN A 324 28.91 -9.10 -12.62
C ASN A 324 29.43 -7.72 -13.00
N VAL A 325 28.98 -6.69 -12.30
CA VAL A 325 29.47 -5.31 -12.45
C VAL A 325 30.10 -4.89 -11.14
N ASN A 326 31.43 -4.83 -11.12
CA ASN A 326 32.20 -4.50 -9.93
C ASN A 326 32.66 -3.03 -9.98
N PRO A 327 32.11 -2.15 -9.11
CA PRO A 327 32.55 -0.76 -9.06
C PRO A 327 33.88 -0.65 -8.30
N GLN A 328 34.90 -0.19 -8.97
CA GLN A 328 36.18 0.17 -8.36
C GLN A 328 36.19 1.68 -8.11
N THR A 329 36.57 2.10 -6.92
CA THR A 329 36.64 3.51 -6.54
C THR A 329 38.05 3.85 -6.07
N LYS A 330 38.63 4.93 -6.62
CA LYS A 330 39.93 5.46 -6.19
C LYS A 330 39.75 6.90 -5.73
N GLN A 331 40.10 7.16 -4.47
CA GLN A 331 39.99 8.49 -3.85
C GLN A 331 41.26 9.30 -4.10
N ASP A 332 41.11 10.54 -4.58
CA ASP A 332 42.14 11.56 -4.58
C ASP A 332 41.77 12.58 -3.48
N GLN A 333 42.44 12.46 -2.33
CA GLN A 333 42.16 13.29 -1.17
C GLN A 333 42.57 14.77 -1.43
N ALA A 334 43.59 15.03 -2.21
CA ALA A 334 44.05 16.38 -2.50
C ALA A 334 43.06 17.15 -3.37
N LYS A 335 42.45 16.48 -4.34
CA LYS A 335 41.44 17.05 -5.25
C LYS A 335 40.00 16.87 -4.73
N LYS A 336 39.81 16.13 -3.65
CA LYS A 336 38.50 15.72 -3.14
C LYS A 336 37.63 15.09 -4.24
N SER A 337 38.25 14.25 -5.08
CA SER A 337 37.63 13.61 -6.21
C SER A 337 37.71 12.08 -6.11
N LEU A 338 36.72 11.42 -6.71
CA LEU A 338 36.56 9.97 -6.74
C LEU A 338 36.58 9.50 -8.19
N GLU A 339 37.55 8.72 -8.57
CA GLU A 339 37.53 8.03 -9.85
C GLU A 339 36.70 6.77 -9.72
N LEU A 340 35.70 6.61 -10.61
CA LEU A 340 34.85 5.45 -10.70
C LEU A 340 35.23 4.61 -11.90
N THR A 341 35.48 3.32 -11.72
CA THR A 341 35.65 2.37 -12.81
C THR A 341 34.62 1.26 -12.64
N PHE A 342 33.77 1.08 -13.64
CA PHE A 342 32.83 -0.04 -13.69
C PHE A 342 33.50 -1.18 -14.47
N ASP A 343 33.86 -2.23 -13.77
CA ASP A 343 34.46 -3.43 -14.36
C ASP A 343 33.36 -4.47 -14.60
N VAL A 344 33.14 -4.80 -15.88
CA VAL A 344 32.03 -5.65 -16.32
C VAL A 344 32.56 -7.02 -16.75
N GLU A 345 32.10 -8.05 -16.06
CA GLU A 345 32.30 -9.44 -16.42
C GLU A 345 30.97 -9.98 -16.95
N LYS A 346 30.88 -10.23 -18.28
CA LYS A 346 29.61 -10.62 -18.89
C LYS A 346 29.16 -12.05 -18.56
N GLY A 347 30.09 -12.99 -18.35
CA GLY A 347 29.81 -14.42 -18.24
C GLY A 347 29.36 -15.05 -19.57
N ASP A 348 28.64 -16.15 -19.50
CA ASP A 348 28.15 -16.90 -20.66
C ASP A 348 26.72 -16.46 -21.07
N LEU A 349 26.38 -16.69 -22.35
CA LEU A 349 25.01 -16.50 -22.84
C LEU A 349 24.09 -17.57 -22.25
N VAL A 350 22.90 -17.13 -21.84
CA VAL A 350 21.93 -17.98 -21.17
C VAL A 350 20.56 -17.90 -21.84
N TYR A 351 19.98 -19.07 -22.13
CA TYR A 351 18.67 -19.22 -22.73
C TYR A 351 17.63 -19.69 -21.69
N ILE A 352 16.40 -19.30 -21.86
CA ILE A 352 15.28 -19.79 -21.05
C ILE A 352 14.89 -21.18 -21.56
N GLU A 353 15.09 -22.20 -20.76
CA GLU A 353 14.74 -23.57 -21.13
C GLU A 353 13.25 -23.85 -20.92
N LYS A 354 12.72 -23.48 -19.76
CA LYS A 354 11.33 -23.75 -19.36
C LYS A 354 10.81 -22.68 -18.43
N ILE A 355 9.52 -22.35 -18.56
CA ILE A 355 8.78 -21.50 -17.64
C ILE A 355 7.72 -22.36 -16.94
N THR A 356 7.87 -22.58 -15.64
CA THR A 356 6.94 -23.34 -14.81
C THR A 356 6.09 -22.37 -13.99
N VAL A 357 4.76 -22.53 -14.07
CA VAL A 357 3.81 -21.74 -13.29
C VAL A 357 3.16 -22.64 -12.26
N ALA A 358 3.13 -22.20 -11.01
CA ALA A 358 2.53 -22.91 -9.88
C ALA A 358 1.73 -21.95 -8.99
N GLY A 359 0.78 -22.51 -8.22
CA GLY A 359 -0.04 -21.73 -7.28
C GLY A 359 -1.25 -21.03 -7.88
N ASN A 360 -1.48 -21.14 -9.21
CA ASN A 360 -2.61 -20.56 -9.92
C ASN A 360 -3.83 -21.53 -9.95
N SER A 361 -4.39 -21.84 -8.79
CA SER A 361 -5.49 -22.83 -8.67
C SER A 361 -6.80 -22.39 -9.32
N LYS A 362 -7.08 -21.10 -9.38
CA LYS A 362 -8.28 -20.49 -9.98
C LYS A 362 -7.96 -19.81 -11.31
N THR A 363 -6.83 -19.12 -11.41
CA THR A 363 -6.41 -18.38 -12.60
C THR A 363 -5.87 -19.35 -13.65
N ARG A 364 -6.38 -19.29 -14.87
CA ARG A 364 -5.88 -20.13 -15.96
C ARG A 364 -4.44 -19.80 -16.32
N ASP A 365 -3.65 -20.81 -16.67
CA ASP A 365 -2.23 -20.70 -17.00
C ASP A 365 -1.96 -19.65 -18.09
N LYS A 366 -2.79 -19.61 -19.14
CA LYS A 366 -2.66 -18.61 -20.20
C LYS A 366 -2.77 -17.15 -19.71
N VAL A 367 -3.55 -16.90 -18.64
CA VAL A 367 -3.70 -15.57 -18.05
C VAL A 367 -2.42 -15.13 -17.35
N VAL A 368 -1.70 -16.09 -16.76
CA VAL A 368 -0.37 -15.85 -16.16
C VAL A 368 0.67 -15.62 -17.24
N ARG A 369 0.75 -16.55 -18.23
CA ARG A 369 1.79 -16.54 -19.28
C ARG A 369 1.76 -15.27 -20.14
N ARG A 370 0.60 -14.71 -20.43
CA ARG A 370 0.48 -13.48 -21.23
C ARG A 370 1.09 -12.23 -20.54
N GLU A 371 1.20 -12.25 -19.21
CA GLU A 371 1.84 -11.17 -18.44
C GLU A 371 3.36 -11.29 -18.42
N LEU A 372 3.91 -12.45 -18.78
CA LEU A 372 5.35 -12.66 -18.84
C LEU A 372 5.94 -11.96 -20.07
N ARG A 373 7.12 -11.36 -19.87
CA ARG A 373 7.94 -10.76 -20.94
C ARG A 373 9.16 -11.62 -21.24
N LEU A 374 9.03 -12.91 -21.01
CA LEU A 374 10.02 -13.93 -21.21
C LEU A 374 9.36 -15.08 -21.98
N LEU A 375 10.05 -15.67 -22.92
CA LEU A 375 9.58 -16.82 -23.71
C LEU A 375 10.59 -17.95 -23.62
N GLU A 376 10.09 -19.19 -23.62
CA GLU A 376 10.92 -20.39 -23.68
C GLU A 376 11.70 -20.43 -24.99
N GLY A 377 12.99 -20.76 -24.94
CA GLY A 377 13.89 -20.78 -26.08
C GLY A 377 14.57 -19.43 -26.42
N GLU A 378 14.14 -18.33 -25.83
CA GLU A 378 14.76 -17.01 -26.00
C GLU A 378 15.91 -16.76 -25.03
N LEU A 379 16.74 -15.78 -25.35
CA LEU A 379 17.78 -15.29 -24.45
C LEU A 379 17.16 -14.70 -23.18
N TYR A 380 17.85 -14.88 -22.07
CA TYR A 380 17.45 -14.25 -20.81
C TYR A 380 17.46 -12.72 -20.93
N SER A 381 16.50 -12.06 -20.31
CA SER A 381 16.43 -10.61 -20.19
C SER A 381 16.06 -10.22 -18.75
N ALA A 382 16.93 -9.44 -18.08
CA ALA A 382 16.68 -8.93 -16.74
C ALA A 382 15.48 -7.96 -16.72
N THR A 383 15.37 -7.10 -17.74
CA THR A 383 14.22 -6.22 -17.92
C THR A 383 12.93 -7.03 -18.12
N GLY A 384 12.97 -8.06 -18.96
CA GLY A 384 11.85 -8.97 -19.17
C GLY A 384 11.45 -9.69 -17.89
N PHE A 385 12.43 -10.16 -17.11
CA PHE A 385 12.20 -10.81 -15.81
C PHE A 385 11.51 -9.88 -14.80
N LYS A 386 12.07 -8.67 -14.60
CA LYS A 386 11.50 -7.67 -13.67
C LYS A 386 10.10 -7.23 -14.10
N ARG A 387 9.89 -6.97 -15.39
CA ARG A 387 8.58 -6.59 -15.93
C ARG A 387 7.55 -7.70 -15.80
N SER A 388 7.95 -8.96 -15.99
CA SER A 388 7.06 -10.11 -15.77
C SER A 388 6.52 -10.14 -14.34
N LYS A 389 7.39 -10.01 -13.35
CA LYS A 389 6.98 -9.92 -11.94
C LYS A 389 6.05 -8.73 -11.69
N GLN A 390 6.41 -7.55 -12.22
CA GLN A 390 5.61 -6.33 -12.07
C GLN A 390 4.23 -6.48 -12.71
N ASN A 391 4.17 -7.01 -13.93
CA ASN A 391 2.91 -7.22 -14.65
C ASN A 391 1.99 -8.16 -13.86
N LEU A 392 2.50 -9.30 -13.38
CA LEU A 392 1.74 -10.25 -12.56
C LEU A 392 1.15 -9.57 -11.32
N MET A 393 1.95 -8.80 -10.59
CA MET A 393 1.47 -8.06 -9.43
C MET A 393 0.44 -6.98 -9.80
N ASN A 394 0.64 -6.30 -10.92
CA ASN A 394 -0.27 -5.25 -11.41
C ASN A 394 -1.64 -5.78 -11.85
N THR A 395 -1.77 -7.07 -12.17
CA THR A 395 -3.09 -7.68 -12.43
C THR A 395 -4.02 -7.55 -11.24
N GLY A 396 -3.46 -7.54 -10.02
CA GLY A 396 -4.22 -7.56 -8.78
C GLY A 396 -4.82 -8.93 -8.45
N TYR A 397 -4.44 -10.01 -9.13
CA TYR A 397 -4.96 -11.36 -8.89
C TYR A 397 -4.20 -12.11 -7.82
N PHE A 398 -2.98 -11.69 -7.53
CA PHE A 398 -2.05 -12.35 -6.64
C PHE A 398 -1.71 -11.48 -5.42
N GLU A 399 -1.60 -12.11 -4.26
CA GLU A 399 -1.05 -11.51 -3.05
C GLU A 399 0.47 -11.46 -3.17
N GLU A 400 1.06 -12.51 -3.75
CA GLU A 400 2.48 -12.63 -3.99
C GLU A 400 2.72 -13.32 -5.34
N ALA A 401 3.69 -12.79 -6.09
CA ALA A 401 4.22 -13.41 -7.30
C ALA A 401 5.74 -13.51 -7.15
N ASN A 402 6.21 -14.69 -6.83
CA ASN A 402 7.64 -14.97 -6.75
C ASN A 402 8.10 -15.53 -8.08
N VAL A 403 8.86 -14.71 -8.82
CA VAL A 403 9.51 -15.14 -10.06
C VAL A 403 10.97 -15.39 -9.73
N ALA A 404 11.43 -16.61 -9.88
CA ALA A 404 12.78 -17.04 -9.57
C ALA A 404 13.39 -17.79 -10.74
N SER A 405 14.71 -17.65 -10.91
CA SER A 405 15.47 -18.43 -11.88
C SER A 405 16.22 -19.58 -11.20
N THR A 406 16.22 -20.75 -11.81
CA THR A 406 17.01 -21.91 -11.38
C THR A 406 17.83 -22.44 -12.54
N LYS A 407 18.91 -23.16 -12.24
CA LYS A 407 19.77 -23.76 -13.28
C LYS A 407 18.96 -24.74 -14.12
N GLY A 408 19.14 -24.68 -15.44
CA GLY A 408 18.56 -25.61 -16.41
C GLY A 408 19.39 -26.89 -16.58
N SER A 409 19.15 -27.61 -17.65
CA SER A 409 19.82 -28.87 -17.98
C SER A 409 21.32 -28.71 -18.33
N SER A 410 21.76 -27.50 -18.69
CA SER A 410 23.15 -27.15 -19.00
C SER A 410 23.50 -25.75 -18.46
N PRO A 411 24.80 -25.39 -18.37
CA PRO A 411 25.23 -24.10 -17.80
C PRO A 411 24.69 -22.88 -18.57
N ASP A 412 24.37 -23.02 -19.85
CA ASP A 412 23.82 -22.00 -20.75
C ASP A 412 22.29 -21.94 -20.71
N LYS A 413 21.62 -22.64 -19.74
CA LYS A 413 20.16 -22.70 -19.65
C LYS A 413 19.66 -22.34 -18.25
N LEU A 414 18.54 -21.63 -18.21
CA LEU A 414 17.81 -21.29 -17.00
C LEU A 414 16.35 -21.74 -17.10
N ASN A 415 15.83 -22.28 -16.01
CA ASN A 415 14.42 -22.44 -15.79
C ASN A 415 13.85 -21.27 -15.00
N ILE A 416 12.71 -20.74 -15.40
CA ILE A 416 11.99 -19.69 -14.72
C ILE A 416 10.83 -20.34 -13.95
N ASN A 417 10.83 -20.20 -12.65
CA ASN A 417 9.76 -20.67 -11.77
C ASN A 417 8.92 -19.45 -11.34
N VAL A 418 7.63 -19.53 -11.57
CA VAL A 418 6.64 -18.51 -11.23
C VAL A 418 5.72 -19.11 -10.19
N ASP A 419 6.01 -18.83 -8.90
CA ASP A 419 5.21 -19.29 -7.77
C ASP A 419 4.24 -18.18 -7.35
N LEU A 420 2.95 -18.48 -7.41
CA LEU A 420 1.88 -17.51 -7.22
C LEU A 420 1.08 -17.83 -5.96
N LYS A 421 0.73 -16.80 -5.22
CA LYS A 421 -0.25 -16.89 -4.14
C LYS A 421 -1.47 -16.06 -4.54
N GLU A 422 -2.56 -16.72 -4.89
CA GLU A 422 -3.79 -16.07 -5.31
C GLU A 422 -4.49 -15.38 -4.15
N LYS A 423 -5.08 -14.23 -4.42
CA LYS A 423 -5.98 -13.54 -3.49
C LYS A 423 -7.42 -13.52 -4.00
N ALA A 424 -8.36 -13.18 -3.14
CA ALA A 424 -9.71 -12.90 -3.56
C ALA A 424 -9.72 -11.70 -4.52
N THR A 425 -10.22 -11.90 -5.75
CA THR A 425 -10.32 -10.87 -6.79
C THR A 425 -11.69 -10.22 -6.85
N GLY A 426 -12.62 -10.68 -6.01
CA GLY A 426 -13.91 -10.05 -5.79
C GLY A 426 -13.79 -8.90 -4.79
N ALA A 427 -14.42 -7.78 -5.10
CA ALA A 427 -14.52 -6.64 -4.20
C ALA A 427 -15.98 -6.20 -4.10
N PHE A 428 -16.41 -5.90 -2.89
CA PHE A 428 -17.67 -5.25 -2.60
C PHE A 428 -17.36 -3.88 -2.01
N THR A 429 -17.92 -2.85 -2.62
CA THR A 429 -17.70 -1.47 -2.18
C THR A 429 -19.05 -0.82 -1.86
N ILE A 430 -19.13 -0.19 -0.71
CA ILE A 430 -20.22 0.73 -0.36
C ILE A 430 -19.58 2.08 -0.07
N GLY A 431 -20.15 3.11 -0.63
CA GLY A 431 -19.74 4.49 -0.42
C GLY A 431 -20.96 5.39 -0.27
N GLY A 432 -20.74 6.52 0.39
CA GLY A 432 -21.69 7.61 0.46
C GLY A 432 -20.96 8.91 0.16
N GLY A 433 -21.67 9.86 -0.42
CA GLY A 433 -21.11 11.15 -0.78
C GLY A 433 -22.20 12.23 -0.75
N TYR A 434 -21.77 13.46 -0.97
CA TYR A 434 -22.65 14.60 -1.16
C TYR A 434 -22.04 15.53 -2.20
N SER A 435 -22.83 16.05 -3.10
CA SER A 435 -22.41 17.11 -3.99
C SER A 435 -23.45 18.23 -4.04
N SER A 436 -23.01 19.43 -4.40
CA SER A 436 -23.89 20.56 -4.61
C SER A 436 -24.86 20.38 -5.79
N LEU A 437 -24.54 19.43 -6.69
CA LEU A 437 -25.34 19.14 -7.89
C LEU A 437 -26.36 18.02 -7.67
N ASP A 438 -25.93 16.91 -7.02
CA ASP A 438 -26.73 15.69 -6.90
C ASP A 438 -27.27 15.44 -5.47
N GLY A 439 -26.96 16.34 -4.52
CA GLY A 439 -27.33 16.14 -3.12
C GLY A 439 -26.59 14.96 -2.47
N LEU A 440 -27.28 14.23 -1.63
CA LEU A 440 -26.76 13.03 -0.97
C LEU A 440 -26.72 11.88 -1.98
N ILE A 441 -25.59 11.16 -2.03
CA ILE A 441 -25.38 10.05 -2.95
C ILE A 441 -24.95 8.81 -2.16
N PHE A 442 -25.57 7.66 -2.46
CA PHE A 442 -25.17 6.34 -1.99
C PHE A 442 -24.73 5.50 -3.18
N GLN A 443 -23.59 4.87 -3.07
CA GLN A 443 -23.04 4.03 -4.13
C GLN A 443 -22.71 2.64 -3.60
N GLY A 444 -23.13 1.60 -4.33
CA GLY A 444 -22.74 0.22 -4.09
C GLY A 444 -22.17 -0.38 -5.36
N SER A 445 -21.12 -1.18 -5.23
CA SER A 445 -20.60 -1.94 -6.36
C SER A 445 -20.08 -3.31 -5.95
N VAL A 446 -20.27 -4.27 -6.84
CA VAL A 446 -19.67 -5.61 -6.78
C VAL A 446 -18.80 -5.76 -8.03
N SER A 447 -17.55 -6.06 -7.86
CA SER A 447 -16.62 -6.27 -8.96
C SER A 447 -15.83 -7.56 -8.79
N GLN A 448 -15.52 -8.21 -9.89
CA GLN A 448 -14.69 -9.40 -9.95
C GLN A 448 -13.65 -9.21 -11.05
N ALA A 449 -12.38 -9.02 -10.67
CA ALA A 449 -11.32 -8.69 -11.62
C ALA A 449 -10.83 -9.89 -12.43
N ASN A 450 -11.03 -11.12 -11.95
CA ASN A 450 -10.65 -12.37 -12.62
C ASN A 450 -11.85 -13.32 -12.65
N PHE A 451 -12.88 -12.93 -13.38
CA PHE A 451 -14.13 -13.71 -13.46
C PHE A 451 -13.88 -15.09 -14.11
N LEU A 452 -14.28 -16.15 -13.41
CA LEU A 452 -14.06 -17.56 -13.81
C LEU A 452 -12.58 -17.92 -14.07
N GLY A 453 -11.64 -17.17 -13.53
CA GLY A 453 -10.20 -17.40 -13.76
C GLY A 453 -9.71 -17.06 -15.17
N LEU A 454 -10.57 -16.44 -16.00
CA LEU A 454 -10.30 -16.11 -17.40
C LEU A 454 -9.59 -14.76 -17.58
N GLY A 455 -9.38 -14.00 -16.48
CA GLY A 455 -8.88 -12.63 -16.54
C GLY A 455 -9.93 -11.63 -17.05
N LEU A 456 -11.19 -12.02 -17.12
CA LEU A 456 -12.31 -11.14 -17.43
C LEU A 456 -12.64 -10.26 -16.22
N LYS A 457 -13.05 -9.02 -16.46
CA LYS A 457 -13.53 -8.08 -15.44
C LYS A 457 -15.05 -8.01 -15.52
N ALA A 458 -15.72 -8.47 -14.47
CA ALA A 458 -17.16 -8.30 -14.30
C ALA A 458 -17.44 -7.25 -13.23
N ASN A 459 -18.40 -6.39 -13.45
CA ASN A 459 -18.82 -5.37 -12.50
C ASN A 459 -20.33 -5.18 -12.54
N ALA A 460 -20.90 -4.92 -11.36
CA ALA A 460 -22.25 -4.43 -11.21
C ALA A 460 -22.22 -3.26 -10.21
N SER A 461 -22.87 -2.16 -10.56
CA SER A 461 -22.90 -0.98 -9.69
C SER A 461 -24.28 -0.33 -9.66
N ALA A 462 -24.58 0.30 -8.52
CA ALA A 462 -25.75 1.13 -8.31
C ALA A 462 -25.31 2.43 -7.62
N SER A 463 -25.75 3.57 -8.13
CA SER A 463 -25.58 4.88 -7.52
C SER A 463 -26.95 5.52 -7.37
N LEU A 464 -27.29 5.92 -6.15
CA LEU A 464 -28.56 6.52 -5.76
C LEU A 464 -28.29 7.92 -5.20
N GLY A 465 -28.60 8.94 -5.97
CA GLY A 465 -28.46 10.34 -5.56
C GLY A 465 -29.79 11.04 -5.45
N GLY A 466 -29.79 12.22 -4.87
CA GLY A 466 -31.00 13.04 -4.73
C GLY A 466 -31.61 13.43 -6.08
N SER A 467 -30.78 13.72 -7.10
CA SER A 467 -31.22 14.08 -8.45
C SER A 467 -30.70 13.12 -9.52
N SER A 468 -30.01 12.05 -9.16
CA SER A 468 -29.53 11.05 -10.15
C SER A 468 -29.49 9.65 -9.60
N THR A 469 -29.95 8.69 -10.41
CA THR A 469 -29.89 7.26 -10.09
C THR A 469 -29.30 6.51 -11.28
N THR A 470 -28.30 5.63 -11.03
CA THR A 470 -27.67 4.86 -12.10
C THR A 470 -27.45 3.43 -11.69
N TYR A 471 -27.81 2.49 -12.55
CA TYR A 471 -27.50 1.07 -12.42
C TYR A 471 -26.69 0.63 -13.65
N SER A 472 -25.66 -0.16 -13.45
CA SER A 472 -24.89 -0.72 -14.57
C SER A 472 -24.36 -2.13 -14.26
N ILE A 473 -24.30 -2.96 -15.30
CA ILE A 473 -23.68 -4.27 -15.27
C ILE A 473 -22.77 -4.36 -16.50
N GLY A 474 -21.54 -4.77 -16.32
CA GLY A 474 -20.56 -4.84 -17.38
C GLY A 474 -19.65 -6.05 -17.29
N LEU A 475 -19.19 -6.50 -18.47
CA LEU A 475 -18.17 -7.53 -18.64
C LEU A 475 -17.11 -7.01 -19.61
N THR A 476 -15.84 -7.15 -19.27
CA THR A 476 -14.73 -6.70 -20.11
C THR A 476 -13.62 -7.74 -20.14
N ASP A 477 -13.19 -8.09 -21.34
CA ASP A 477 -11.98 -8.88 -21.60
C ASP A 477 -10.84 -7.91 -21.93
N PRO A 478 -9.83 -7.75 -21.07
CA PRO A 478 -8.70 -6.83 -21.32
C PRO A 478 -7.72 -7.37 -22.37
N TYR A 479 -7.84 -8.64 -22.78
CA TYR A 479 -6.95 -9.30 -23.76
C TYR A 479 -7.75 -10.16 -24.72
N PHE A 480 -8.70 -9.53 -25.42
CA PHE A 480 -9.59 -10.23 -26.34
C PHE A 480 -8.81 -11.02 -27.38
N LEU A 481 -9.10 -12.32 -27.48
CA LEU A 481 -8.37 -13.28 -28.33
C LEU A 481 -6.86 -13.30 -28.05
N ASP A 482 -6.47 -13.17 -26.77
CA ASP A 482 -5.07 -13.12 -26.32
C ASP A 482 -4.22 -12.02 -27.00
N SER A 483 -4.89 -10.98 -27.49
CA SER A 483 -4.29 -9.82 -28.13
C SER A 483 -4.25 -8.60 -27.18
N LYS A 484 -3.70 -7.48 -27.65
CA LYS A 484 -3.75 -6.23 -26.91
C LYS A 484 -5.10 -5.50 -26.98
N TRP A 485 -6.08 -6.07 -27.70
CA TRP A 485 -7.42 -5.53 -27.76
C TRP A 485 -8.16 -5.79 -26.45
N THR A 486 -8.73 -4.76 -25.89
CA THR A 486 -9.76 -4.86 -24.87
C THR A 486 -11.12 -4.89 -25.55
N LEU A 487 -11.99 -5.80 -25.16
CA LEU A 487 -13.39 -5.84 -25.61
C LEU A 487 -14.31 -5.95 -24.39
N GLY A 488 -15.40 -5.21 -24.39
CA GLY A 488 -16.37 -5.27 -23.31
C GLY A 488 -17.77 -4.92 -23.76
N ALA A 489 -18.73 -5.20 -22.89
CA ALA A 489 -20.12 -4.80 -23.06
C ALA A 489 -20.69 -4.38 -21.70
N ASP A 490 -21.53 -3.37 -21.72
CA ASP A 490 -22.29 -2.91 -20.56
C ASP A 490 -23.76 -2.77 -20.90
N ILE A 491 -24.61 -2.99 -19.91
CA ILE A 491 -26.02 -2.60 -19.91
C ILE A 491 -26.22 -1.66 -18.73
N TYR A 492 -27.01 -0.63 -18.94
CA TYR A 492 -27.22 0.40 -17.92
C TYR A 492 -28.61 1.01 -17.99
N ARG A 493 -29.01 1.55 -16.85
CA ARG A 493 -30.16 2.46 -16.70
C ARG A 493 -29.74 3.61 -15.82
N SER A 494 -29.95 4.83 -16.31
CA SER A 494 -29.73 6.05 -15.54
C SER A 494 -30.98 6.93 -15.58
N GLU A 495 -31.28 7.55 -14.47
CA GLU A 495 -32.36 8.53 -14.32
C GLU A 495 -31.73 9.80 -13.74
N ARG A 496 -32.15 10.94 -14.26
CA ARG A 496 -31.69 12.25 -13.78
C ARG A 496 -32.83 13.23 -13.80
N ASP A 497 -33.00 13.88 -12.67
CA ASP A 497 -33.97 14.96 -12.49
C ASP A 497 -33.26 16.29 -12.63
N TRP A 498 -33.73 17.09 -13.59
CA TRP A 498 -33.36 18.47 -13.78
C TRP A 498 -34.50 19.35 -13.27
N ASP A 499 -34.24 20.66 -13.07
CA ASP A 499 -35.27 21.60 -12.56
C ASP A 499 -36.50 21.69 -13.49
N ASP A 500 -36.31 21.48 -14.79
CA ASP A 500 -37.35 21.61 -15.80
C ASP A 500 -38.00 20.29 -16.22
N TYR A 501 -37.29 19.15 -16.10
CA TYR A 501 -37.74 17.84 -16.60
C TYR A 501 -36.91 16.71 -16.02
N SER A 502 -37.42 15.51 -16.06
CA SER A 502 -36.70 14.29 -15.74
C SER A 502 -36.36 13.49 -17.01
N VAL A 503 -35.20 12.84 -17.01
CA VAL A 503 -34.74 12.01 -18.11
C VAL A 503 -34.30 10.63 -17.63
N ARG A 504 -34.83 9.58 -18.27
CA ARG A 504 -34.43 8.20 -18.08
C ARG A 504 -33.74 7.69 -19.33
N ARG A 505 -32.55 7.11 -19.17
CA ARG A 505 -31.81 6.46 -20.25
C ARG A 505 -31.62 4.98 -19.92
N THR A 506 -32.05 4.12 -20.83
CA THR A 506 -31.83 2.66 -20.74
C THR A 506 -31.12 2.20 -21.99
N GLY A 507 -29.98 1.56 -21.83
CA GLY A 507 -29.20 1.21 -23.01
C GLY A 507 -28.14 0.14 -22.73
N GLY A 508 -27.42 -0.14 -23.80
CA GLY A 508 -26.25 -1.00 -23.75
C GLY A 508 -25.20 -0.51 -24.72
N ASN A 509 -23.97 -0.92 -24.45
CA ASN A 509 -22.85 -0.61 -25.32
C ASN A 509 -21.91 -1.79 -25.50
N ILE A 510 -21.22 -1.79 -26.63
CA ILE A 510 -20.05 -2.63 -26.88
C ILE A 510 -18.86 -1.69 -27.01
N LYS A 511 -17.81 -1.97 -26.26
CA LYS A 511 -16.61 -1.14 -26.19
C LYS A 511 -15.36 -1.92 -26.55
N ALA A 512 -14.45 -1.27 -27.27
CA ALA A 512 -13.16 -1.82 -27.64
C ALA A 512 -12.06 -0.79 -27.30
N GLY A 513 -10.87 -1.28 -26.98
CA GLY A 513 -9.72 -0.42 -26.71
C GLY A 513 -8.44 -1.06 -27.22
N TYR A 514 -7.49 -0.22 -27.63
CA TYR A 514 -6.17 -0.68 -28.07
C TYR A 514 -5.08 0.28 -27.57
N PRO A 515 -4.08 -0.19 -26.80
CA PRO A 515 -2.94 0.59 -26.39
C PRO A 515 -1.88 0.59 -27.50
N PHE A 516 -1.65 1.74 -28.14
CA PHE A 516 -0.56 1.89 -29.12
C PHE A 516 0.82 1.95 -28.44
N SER A 517 0.88 2.57 -27.27
CA SER A 517 2.07 2.64 -26.44
C SER A 517 1.69 2.69 -24.95
N ASP A 518 2.70 2.78 -24.08
CA ASP A 518 2.48 2.94 -22.63
C ASP A 518 1.73 4.23 -22.29
N PHE A 519 1.75 5.22 -23.20
CA PHE A 519 1.16 6.55 -22.98
C PHE A 519 0.00 6.86 -23.90
N VAL A 520 -0.20 6.12 -25.01
CA VAL A 520 -1.22 6.40 -26.01
C VAL A 520 -2.14 5.21 -26.19
N GLY A 521 -3.44 5.43 -26.00
CA GLY A 521 -4.47 4.43 -26.22
C GLY A 521 -5.64 4.99 -27.01
N THR A 522 -6.38 4.08 -27.63
CA THR A 522 -7.68 4.39 -28.26
C THR A 522 -8.80 3.66 -27.58
N TYR A 523 -9.96 4.25 -27.62
CA TYR A 523 -11.20 3.69 -27.12
C TYR A 523 -12.30 3.90 -28.15
N TRP A 524 -13.07 2.85 -28.39
CA TRP A 524 -14.17 2.81 -29.35
C TRP A 524 -15.38 2.23 -28.62
N MET A 525 -16.57 2.78 -28.91
CA MET A 525 -17.82 2.31 -28.31
C MET A 525 -18.96 2.46 -29.31
N TYR A 526 -19.73 1.40 -29.48
CA TYR A 526 -21.06 1.50 -30.08
C TYR A 526 -22.08 1.46 -28.95
N LYS A 527 -22.98 2.45 -28.90
CA LYS A 527 -24.09 2.48 -27.95
C LYS A 527 -25.43 2.47 -28.66
N TYR A 528 -26.38 1.74 -28.04
CA TYR A 528 -27.80 1.85 -28.33
C TYR A 528 -28.54 2.20 -27.04
N GLU A 529 -29.31 3.30 -27.07
CA GLU A 529 -29.93 3.87 -25.89
C GLU A 529 -31.34 4.33 -26.21
N VAL A 530 -32.29 3.99 -25.35
CA VAL A 530 -33.64 4.54 -25.34
C VAL A 530 -33.66 5.61 -24.24
N LYS A 531 -33.96 6.84 -24.65
CA LYS A 531 -34.14 7.98 -23.77
C LYS A 531 -35.60 8.29 -23.62
N ASP A 532 -36.06 8.48 -22.40
CA ASP A 532 -37.44 8.79 -22.03
C ASP A 532 -37.45 10.11 -21.25
N ILE A 533 -38.10 11.12 -21.76
CA ILE A 533 -38.35 12.39 -21.10
C ILE A 533 -39.70 12.32 -20.42
N TYR A 534 -39.74 12.62 -19.14
CA TYR A 534 -40.96 12.57 -18.34
C TYR A 534 -40.94 13.69 -17.26
N ASP A 535 -42.03 13.88 -16.56
CA ASP A 535 -42.18 14.90 -15.51
C ASP A 535 -41.67 16.28 -15.90
N VAL A 536 -42.06 16.72 -17.13
CA VAL A 536 -41.74 18.08 -17.59
C VAL A 536 -42.57 19.06 -16.80
N VAL A 537 -41.97 19.73 -15.82
CA VAL A 537 -42.67 20.70 -14.94
C VAL A 537 -42.72 22.11 -15.52
N ASN A 538 -41.79 22.44 -16.43
CA ASN A 538 -41.73 23.74 -17.05
C ASN A 538 -42.81 23.89 -18.17
N GLN A 539 -43.87 24.63 -17.85
CA GLN A 539 -45.01 24.83 -18.74
C GLN A 539 -44.62 25.54 -20.04
N ALA A 540 -43.57 26.37 -20.02
CA ALA A 540 -43.10 27.04 -21.24
C ALA A 540 -42.51 26.01 -22.24
N ILE A 541 -41.92 24.93 -21.78
CA ILE A 541 -41.44 23.81 -22.60
C ILE A 541 -42.63 23.06 -23.19
N LEU A 542 -43.62 22.69 -22.38
CA LEU A 542 -44.79 21.92 -22.78
C LEU A 542 -45.65 22.68 -23.79
N GLN A 543 -45.83 23.97 -23.63
CA GLN A 543 -46.64 24.81 -24.53
C GLN A 543 -45.93 25.17 -25.84
N ASN A 544 -44.62 24.91 -25.95
CA ASN A 544 -43.83 25.23 -27.14
C ASN A 544 -43.15 24.01 -27.77
N PRO A 545 -43.89 22.96 -28.21
CA PRO A 545 -43.27 21.71 -28.66
C PRO A 545 -42.45 21.89 -29.97
N THR A 546 -42.77 22.87 -30.80
CA THR A 546 -41.97 23.17 -32.00
C THR A 546 -40.60 23.77 -31.69
N ILE A 547 -40.47 24.46 -30.55
CA ILE A 547 -39.21 25.06 -30.10
C ILE A 547 -38.40 24.01 -29.33
N TYR A 548 -39.04 23.21 -28.48
CA TYR A 548 -38.45 22.24 -27.58
C TYR A 548 -38.87 20.78 -27.89
N PRO A 549 -38.71 20.31 -29.15
CA PRO A 549 -39.19 18.96 -29.54
C PRO A 549 -38.48 17.84 -28.76
N SER A 550 -37.20 18.00 -28.43
CA SER A 550 -36.40 17.00 -27.71
C SER A 550 -36.63 16.96 -26.20
N LEU A 551 -37.37 17.93 -25.65
CA LEU A 551 -37.75 17.97 -24.24
C LEU A 551 -39.24 17.69 -24.00
N GLN A 552 -39.99 17.36 -25.05
CA GLN A 552 -41.37 16.89 -24.87
C GLN A 552 -41.38 15.49 -24.23
N PRO A 553 -42.40 15.20 -23.40
CA PRO A 553 -42.59 13.87 -22.85
C PRO A 553 -42.63 12.83 -23.98
N GLY A 554 -41.87 11.75 -23.80
CA GLY A 554 -41.83 10.66 -24.77
C GLY A 554 -40.44 10.02 -24.90
N GLN A 555 -40.39 8.99 -25.73
CA GLN A 555 -39.20 8.21 -25.95
C GLN A 555 -38.53 8.54 -27.26
N THR A 556 -37.22 8.63 -27.25
CA THR A 556 -36.36 8.74 -28.41
C THR A 556 -35.21 7.76 -28.31
N THR A 557 -34.72 7.32 -29.46
CA THR A 557 -33.60 6.35 -29.54
C THR A 557 -32.34 7.03 -30.04
N THR A 558 -31.19 6.61 -29.47
CA THR A 558 -29.87 7.03 -29.92
C THR A 558 -29.06 5.80 -30.29
N SER A 559 -28.58 5.74 -31.53
CA SER A 559 -27.64 4.75 -32.00
C SER A 559 -26.37 5.47 -32.45
N ALA A 560 -25.26 5.28 -31.71
CA ALA A 560 -24.06 6.08 -31.91
C ALA A 560 -22.76 5.27 -31.82
N ILE A 561 -21.77 5.72 -32.59
CA ILE A 561 -20.38 5.30 -32.45
C ILE A 561 -19.61 6.46 -31.79
N TYR A 562 -18.88 6.11 -30.76
CA TYR A 562 -17.92 6.97 -30.08
C TYR A 562 -16.51 6.45 -30.31
N ALA A 563 -15.58 7.33 -30.61
CA ALA A 563 -14.14 7.02 -30.71
C ALA A 563 -13.33 8.07 -29.99
N SER A 564 -12.30 7.66 -29.28
CA SER A 564 -11.34 8.59 -28.67
C SER A 564 -9.92 8.09 -28.76
N ILE A 565 -8.99 9.05 -28.82
CA ILE A 565 -7.56 8.83 -28.64
C ILE A 565 -7.10 9.63 -27.42
N THR A 566 -6.38 8.99 -26.52
CA THR A 566 -5.88 9.63 -25.30
C THR A 566 -4.39 9.42 -25.17
N HIS A 567 -3.66 10.51 -24.96
CA HIS A 567 -2.26 10.51 -24.52
C HIS A 567 -2.20 10.89 -23.04
N ASN A 568 -1.60 10.04 -22.20
CA ASN A 568 -1.45 10.27 -20.78
C ASN A 568 -0.04 9.84 -20.34
N ASN A 569 0.80 10.81 -19.94
CA ASN A 569 2.14 10.58 -19.41
C ASN A 569 2.31 11.15 -18.00
N THR A 570 1.21 11.28 -17.25
CA THR A 570 1.25 11.77 -15.87
C THR A 570 2.00 10.81 -14.94
N ASP A 571 2.69 11.40 -13.97
CA ASP A 571 3.45 10.68 -12.94
C ASP A 571 2.55 9.85 -12.00
N PHE A 572 1.35 10.32 -11.71
CA PHE A 572 0.38 9.65 -10.86
C PHE A 572 -1.05 9.79 -11.38
N ARG A 573 -1.85 8.73 -11.33
CA ARG A 573 -3.17 8.69 -11.97
C ARG A 573 -4.22 9.54 -11.26
N PHE A 574 -4.23 9.53 -9.92
CA PHE A 574 -5.31 10.14 -9.14
C PHE A 574 -5.00 11.57 -8.68
N ASP A 575 -3.72 11.93 -8.57
CA ASP A 575 -3.29 13.25 -8.10
C ASP A 575 -1.95 13.60 -8.76
N PRO A 576 -1.99 13.90 -10.07
CA PRO A 576 -0.79 14.18 -10.84
C PRO A 576 -0.06 15.42 -10.34
N SER A 577 1.28 15.35 -10.35
CA SER A 577 2.16 16.48 -10.09
C SER A 577 2.92 16.93 -11.33
N SER A 578 3.07 16.05 -12.32
CA SER A 578 3.74 16.34 -13.58
C SER A 578 3.15 15.55 -14.74
N GLY A 579 3.38 16.03 -15.98
CA GLY A 579 2.92 15.38 -17.19
C GLY A 579 1.67 16.01 -17.76
N MET A 580 1.02 15.34 -18.69
CA MET A 580 -0.17 15.84 -19.38
C MET A 580 -1.15 14.71 -19.72
N VAL A 581 -2.41 15.09 -19.84
CA VAL A 581 -3.47 14.26 -20.39
C VAL A 581 -4.08 15.02 -21.55
N ASN A 582 -4.04 14.45 -22.75
CA ASN A 582 -4.67 14.98 -23.94
C ASN A 582 -5.66 13.96 -24.47
N SER A 583 -6.88 14.33 -24.71
CA SER A 583 -7.85 13.45 -25.36
C SER A 583 -8.60 14.20 -26.47
N LEU A 584 -8.84 13.49 -27.55
CA LEU A 584 -9.74 13.90 -28.62
C LEU A 584 -10.80 12.81 -28.75
N SER A 585 -12.06 13.19 -28.67
CA SER A 585 -13.18 12.29 -28.81
C SER A 585 -14.14 12.76 -29.87
N VAL A 586 -14.72 11.83 -30.60
CA VAL A 586 -15.74 12.04 -31.61
C VAL A 586 -16.86 11.04 -31.37
N GLU A 587 -18.10 11.54 -31.35
CA GLU A 587 -19.31 10.73 -31.26
C GLU A 587 -20.23 11.07 -32.45
N TYR A 588 -20.54 10.07 -33.23
CA TYR A 588 -21.49 10.14 -34.31
C TYR A 588 -22.76 9.39 -33.99
N ALA A 589 -23.86 10.07 -33.79
CA ALA A 589 -25.20 9.51 -33.66
C ALA A 589 -25.93 9.62 -35.00
N GLY A 590 -26.65 8.59 -35.43
CA GLY A 590 -27.35 8.57 -36.71
C GLY A 590 -27.31 7.23 -37.45
N LEU A 591 -26.88 6.16 -36.76
CA LEU A 591 -26.83 4.78 -37.30
C LEU A 591 -28.16 4.02 -37.12
N GLY A 592 -29.28 4.69 -37.40
CA GLY A 592 -30.60 4.25 -36.98
C GLY A 592 -30.94 4.82 -35.59
N GLY A 593 -32.13 5.27 -35.38
CA GLY A 593 -32.57 5.98 -34.18
C GLY A 593 -32.99 7.42 -34.51
N ASP A 594 -33.59 8.07 -33.52
CA ASP A 594 -34.23 9.36 -33.70
C ASP A 594 -33.22 10.51 -33.59
N ASN A 595 -32.19 10.34 -32.74
CA ASN A 595 -31.21 11.38 -32.49
C ASN A 595 -30.04 11.31 -33.48
N LYS A 596 -29.71 12.45 -34.10
CA LYS A 596 -28.66 12.55 -35.12
C LYS A 596 -27.78 13.77 -34.87
N TYR A 597 -26.52 13.53 -34.54
CA TYR A 597 -25.54 14.59 -34.30
C TYR A 597 -24.11 14.09 -34.45
N LEU A 598 -23.20 15.02 -34.64
CA LEU A 598 -21.74 14.78 -34.54
C LEU A 598 -21.20 15.65 -33.41
N ARG A 599 -20.69 15.03 -32.35
CA ARG A 599 -20.06 15.69 -31.23
C ARG A 599 -18.56 15.48 -31.24
N THR A 600 -17.78 16.52 -31.12
CA THR A 600 -16.31 16.46 -31.00
C THR A 600 -15.87 17.22 -29.78
N ILE A 601 -15.03 16.60 -28.94
CA ILE A 601 -14.48 17.24 -27.73
C ILE A 601 -12.96 16.98 -27.70
N MET A 602 -12.23 18.08 -27.49
CA MET A 602 -10.80 18.06 -27.17
C MET A 602 -10.62 18.49 -25.72
N ASP A 603 -9.97 17.65 -24.91
CA ASP A 603 -9.61 17.95 -23.52
C ASP A 603 -8.09 17.86 -23.38
N ASN A 604 -7.51 18.94 -22.90
CA ASN A 604 -6.07 19.03 -22.63
C ASN A 604 -5.87 19.44 -21.17
N THR A 605 -5.11 18.66 -20.42
CA THR A 605 -4.73 19.01 -19.06
C THR A 605 -3.23 18.82 -18.89
N VAL A 606 -2.54 19.84 -18.39
CA VAL A 606 -1.10 19.85 -18.15
C VAL A 606 -0.84 20.10 -16.68
N TYR A 607 0.13 19.37 -16.11
CA TYR A 607 0.59 19.51 -14.73
C TYR A 607 2.06 19.85 -14.73
N TYR A 608 2.45 20.87 -14.00
CA TYR A 608 3.83 21.31 -13.87
C TYR A 608 4.19 21.48 -12.39
N PRO A 609 5.21 20.73 -11.89
CA PRO A 609 5.67 20.88 -10.52
C PRO A 609 6.48 22.17 -10.35
N LEU A 610 6.17 22.93 -9.31
CA LEU A 610 6.89 24.10 -8.87
C LEU A 610 7.72 23.77 -7.62
N TRP A 611 8.44 24.78 -7.08
CA TRP A 611 9.17 24.62 -5.81
C TRP A 611 8.20 24.33 -4.64
N TRP A 612 8.73 23.79 -3.53
CA TRP A 612 7.99 23.44 -2.31
C TRP A 612 6.78 22.52 -2.49
N LYS A 613 6.82 21.62 -3.46
CA LYS A 613 5.71 20.70 -3.80
C LYS A 613 4.44 21.41 -4.28
N PHE A 614 4.54 22.65 -4.75
CA PHE A 614 3.45 23.31 -5.45
C PHE A 614 3.31 22.69 -6.84
N VAL A 615 2.06 22.59 -7.31
CA VAL A 615 1.75 22.10 -8.66
C VAL A 615 0.82 23.10 -9.31
N ILE A 616 1.21 23.61 -10.46
CA ILE A 616 0.30 24.36 -11.33
C ILE A 616 -0.30 23.41 -12.36
N SER A 617 -1.60 23.47 -12.56
CA SER A 617 -2.28 22.75 -13.62
C SER A 617 -3.10 23.68 -14.48
N SER A 618 -3.18 23.35 -15.77
CA SER A 618 -4.02 24.06 -16.73
C SER A 618 -4.86 23.03 -17.49
N LYS A 619 -6.16 23.16 -17.41
CA LYS A 619 -7.12 22.40 -18.19
C LYS A 619 -7.73 23.30 -19.24
N LEU A 620 -7.89 22.83 -20.48
CA LEU A 620 -8.57 23.46 -21.58
C LEU A 620 -9.46 22.45 -22.27
N VAL A 621 -10.74 22.73 -22.36
CA VAL A 621 -11.72 21.92 -23.09
C VAL A 621 -12.34 22.77 -24.20
N VAL A 622 -12.40 22.16 -25.38
CA VAL A 622 -13.08 22.75 -26.57
C VAL A 622 -14.01 21.67 -27.10
N GLY A 623 -15.29 21.99 -27.20
CA GLY A 623 -16.31 21.10 -27.69
C GLY A 623 -17.13 21.73 -28.82
N ALA A 624 -17.59 20.89 -29.73
CA ALA A 624 -18.56 21.25 -30.76
C ALA A 624 -19.54 20.10 -30.99
N VAL A 625 -20.81 20.38 -31.10
CA VAL A 625 -21.84 19.47 -31.55
C VAL A 625 -22.54 20.05 -32.78
N GLN A 626 -22.71 19.24 -33.80
CA GLN A 626 -23.23 19.63 -35.10
C GLN A 626 -24.46 18.81 -35.47
N GLU A 627 -25.42 19.44 -36.17
CA GLU A 627 -26.59 18.74 -36.71
C GLU A 627 -26.20 17.80 -37.86
N VAL A 628 -26.81 16.61 -37.87
CA VAL A 628 -26.69 15.64 -38.96
C VAL A 628 -28.09 15.30 -39.46
N GLY A 629 -28.72 16.27 -40.15
CA GLY A 629 -30.05 16.12 -40.74
C GLY A 629 -31.22 16.59 -39.86
N ASP A 630 -31.20 16.40 -38.57
CA ASP A 630 -32.23 16.82 -37.62
C ASP A 630 -31.62 17.73 -36.53
N LYS A 631 -32.48 18.46 -35.78
CA LYS A 631 -32.05 19.33 -34.69
C LYS A 631 -31.35 18.54 -33.59
N ILE A 632 -30.25 19.08 -33.07
CA ILE A 632 -29.53 18.51 -31.97
C ILE A 632 -30.43 18.47 -30.73
N PRO A 633 -30.57 17.29 -30.05
CA PRO A 633 -31.28 17.23 -28.77
C PRO A 633 -30.67 18.18 -27.75
N MET A 634 -31.50 18.92 -27.01
CA MET A 634 -31.00 19.94 -26.08
C MET A 634 -30.15 19.37 -24.96
N ASP A 635 -30.46 18.17 -24.49
CA ASP A 635 -29.69 17.46 -23.49
C ASP A 635 -28.33 16.97 -23.99
N GLU A 636 -28.08 17.00 -25.29
CA GLU A 636 -26.79 16.70 -25.93
C GLU A 636 -25.94 17.96 -26.20
N LYS A 637 -26.49 19.17 -25.97
CA LYS A 637 -25.77 20.43 -26.07
C LYS A 637 -24.91 20.71 -24.83
N PHE A 638 -24.05 21.70 -24.90
CA PHE A 638 -23.11 22.06 -23.85
C PHE A 638 -23.69 23.10 -22.89
N TYR A 639 -23.42 22.86 -21.59
CA TYR A 639 -23.79 23.74 -20.48
C TYR A 639 -22.63 23.81 -19.49
N LEU A 640 -22.18 25.02 -19.18
CA LEU A 640 -21.12 25.25 -18.19
C LEU A 640 -21.70 25.80 -16.88
N GLY A 641 -20.88 25.83 -15.84
CA GLY A 641 -21.21 26.26 -14.47
C GLY A 641 -21.10 25.09 -13.48
N GLY A 642 -20.79 25.41 -12.23
CA GLY A 642 -20.59 24.48 -11.13
C GLY A 642 -19.19 23.91 -11.05
N ILE A 643 -18.98 23.02 -10.08
CA ILE A 643 -17.68 22.49 -9.64
C ILE A 643 -16.84 21.80 -10.73
N GLY A 644 -17.47 21.31 -11.79
CA GLY A 644 -16.82 20.57 -12.88
C GLY A 644 -16.27 21.44 -14.02
N THR A 645 -16.77 22.67 -14.17
CA THR A 645 -16.46 23.56 -15.32
C THR A 645 -16.11 24.99 -14.90
N LEU A 646 -17.09 25.78 -14.50
CA LEU A 646 -16.95 27.20 -14.12
C LEU A 646 -17.45 27.38 -12.69
N ARG A 647 -16.57 27.30 -11.70
CA ARG A 647 -16.91 27.47 -10.29
C ARG A 647 -17.38 28.89 -9.97
N GLY A 648 -18.31 29.03 -9.04
CA GLY A 648 -18.93 30.31 -8.70
C GLY A 648 -20.16 30.65 -9.52
N TYR A 649 -20.35 30.04 -10.69
CA TYR A 649 -21.59 30.08 -11.46
C TYR A 649 -22.46 28.87 -11.10
N GLU A 650 -23.78 29.05 -11.19
CA GLU A 650 -24.73 27.96 -10.98
C GLU A 650 -24.55 26.82 -11.98
N GLY A 651 -24.76 25.58 -11.53
CA GLY A 651 -24.66 24.42 -12.40
C GLY A 651 -25.51 24.54 -13.64
N ARG A 652 -24.93 24.36 -14.83
CA ARG A 652 -25.57 24.49 -16.15
C ARG A 652 -26.06 25.90 -16.54
N SER A 653 -25.90 26.92 -15.70
CA SER A 653 -26.42 28.26 -16.00
C SER A 653 -25.69 28.99 -17.12
N VAL A 654 -24.44 28.61 -17.39
CA VAL A 654 -23.60 29.27 -18.41
C VAL A 654 -23.83 28.59 -19.77
N SER A 655 -24.85 29.04 -20.44
CA SER A 655 -25.26 28.58 -21.77
C SER A 655 -26.16 29.62 -22.44
N PRO A 656 -26.46 29.51 -23.75
CA PRO A 656 -27.56 30.24 -24.37
C PRO A 656 -28.90 29.95 -23.68
N TYR A 657 -29.69 30.98 -23.54
CA TYR A 657 -31.02 30.89 -22.91
C TYR A 657 -32.04 31.67 -23.68
N ARG A 658 -33.34 31.43 -23.40
CA ARG A 658 -34.47 32.18 -23.91
C ARG A 658 -35.42 32.54 -22.77
N TYR A 659 -36.12 33.66 -22.91
CA TYR A 659 -37.26 33.97 -22.06
C TYR A 659 -38.51 33.52 -22.76
N GLU A 660 -39.22 32.59 -22.16
CA GLU A 660 -40.48 32.06 -22.70
C GLU A 660 -41.61 32.42 -21.77
N THR A 661 -42.74 32.81 -22.41
CA THR A 661 -43.96 33.19 -21.69
C THR A 661 -44.99 32.08 -21.84
N TYR A 662 -45.57 31.64 -20.73
CA TYR A 662 -46.65 30.70 -20.75
C TYR A 662 -47.83 31.15 -19.88
N THR A 663 -49.00 30.60 -20.16
CA THR A 663 -50.22 30.88 -19.41
C THR A 663 -50.59 29.71 -18.52
N TYR A 664 -51.04 30.00 -17.32
CA TYR A 664 -51.58 29.01 -16.40
C TYR A 664 -52.79 29.56 -15.67
N THR A 665 -53.66 28.70 -15.22
CA THR A 665 -54.83 29.09 -14.40
C THR A 665 -54.48 28.93 -12.94
N ASP A 666 -54.56 29.99 -12.17
CA ASP A 666 -54.32 29.99 -10.74
C ASP A 666 -55.44 29.31 -9.93
N ILE A 667 -55.23 29.17 -8.63
CA ILE A 667 -56.23 28.57 -7.71
C ILE A 667 -57.56 29.30 -7.64
N ASN A 668 -57.63 30.54 -8.15
CA ASN A 668 -58.80 31.39 -8.22
C ASN A 668 -59.48 31.35 -9.58
N ASN A 669 -59.08 30.43 -10.48
CA ASN A 669 -59.53 30.35 -11.88
C ASN A 669 -59.20 31.58 -12.72
N VAL A 670 -58.17 32.33 -12.36
CA VAL A 670 -57.71 33.47 -13.14
C VAL A 670 -56.52 33.04 -14.04
N THR A 671 -56.61 33.33 -15.33
CA THR A 671 -55.49 33.07 -16.26
C THR A 671 -54.35 34.04 -15.96
N GLN A 672 -53.26 33.52 -15.51
CA GLN A 672 -52.03 34.26 -15.25
C GLN A 672 -51.02 34.02 -16.38
N THR A 673 -50.17 34.99 -16.64
CA THR A 673 -49.08 34.89 -17.59
C THR A 673 -47.77 35.02 -16.86
N GLN A 674 -46.87 34.05 -17.04
CA GLN A 674 -45.55 34.03 -16.41
C GLN A 674 -44.46 33.92 -17.48
N THR A 675 -43.38 34.68 -17.31
CA THR A 675 -42.18 34.58 -18.14
C THR A 675 -41.09 33.86 -17.32
N VAL A 676 -40.55 32.82 -17.90
CA VAL A 676 -39.47 32.03 -17.30
C VAL A 676 -38.28 31.97 -18.23
N ARG A 677 -37.10 31.80 -17.66
CA ARG A 677 -35.87 31.53 -18.39
C ARG A 677 -35.77 30.03 -18.69
N VAL A 678 -35.45 29.67 -19.90
CA VAL A 678 -35.18 28.32 -20.34
C VAL A 678 -33.77 28.28 -20.92
N ASP A 679 -32.86 27.50 -20.30
CA ASP A 679 -31.49 27.30 -20.79
C ASP A 679 -31.51 26.30 -21.95
N VAL A 680 -31.07 26.70 -23.12
CA VAL A 680 -31.20 25.93 -24.38
C VAL A 680 -29.90 25.23 -24.80
N GLY A 681 -28.83 25.45 -24.07
CA GLY A 681 -27.52 24.86 -24.33
C GLY A 681 -26.79 25.40 -25.55
N GLY A 682 -25.48 25.33 -25.53
CA GLY A 682 -24.61 25.73 -26.64
C GLY A 682 -24.28 24.59 -27.57
N GLU A 683 -24.08 24.89 -28.85
CA GLU A 683 -23.54 23.94 -29.83
C GLU A 683 -22.03 23.85 -29.79
N LYS A 684 -21.41 24.80 -29.12
CA LYS A 684 -19.98 24.91 -28.90
C LYS A 684 -19.69 25.23 -27.45
N GLU A 685 -18.58 24.74 -26.95
CA GLU A 685 -18.05 25.12 -25.65
C GLU A 685 -16.56 25.42 -25.73
N LEU A 686 -16.13 26.32 -24.89
CA LEU A 686 -14.74 26.54 -24.55
C LEU A 686 -14.67 26.87 -23.06
N PHE A 687 -13.93 26.10 -22.31
CA PHE A 687 -13.61 26.47 -20.93
C PHE A 687 -12.22 26.04 -20.54
N GLY A 688 -11.66 26.72 -19.57
CA GLY A 688 -10.38 26.37 -18.98
C GLY A 688 -10.33 26.65 -17.49
N ASN A 689 -9.52 25.86 -16.82
CA ASN A 689 -9.26 25.95 -15.38
C ASN A 689 -7.76 26.06 -15.17
N ILE A 690 -7.29 27.11 -14.55
CA ILE A 690 -5.89 27.22 -14.09
C ILE A 690 -5.89 27.07 -12.59
N GLU A 691 -5.17 26.10 -12.07
CA GLU A 691 -5.13 25.81 -10.64
C GLU A 691 -3.71 25.78 -10.10
N LEU A 692 -3.52 26.38 -8.93
CA LEU A 692 -2.32 26.23 -8.13
C LEU A 692 -2.65 25.38 -6.90
N LYS A 693 -2.12 24.15 -6.85
CA LYS A 693 -2.24 23.27 -5.71
C LYS A 693 -1.01 23.37 -4.82
N PHE A 694 -1.20 23.39 -3.52
CA PHE A 694 -0.11 23.48 -2.55
C PHE A 694 -0.42 22.66 -1.29
N PRO A 695 0.59 22.07 -0.65
CA PRO A 695 0.38 21.28 0.56
C PRO A 695 0.02 22.18 1.75
N LEU A 696 -1.07 21.87 2.46
CA LEU A 696 -1.45 22.51 3.73
C LEU A 696 -1.03 21.63 4.91
N LEU A 697 -1.51 20.38 4.94
CA LEU A 697 -1.19 19.39 5.95
C LEU A 697 -0.77 18.11 5.23
N SER A 698 0.52 18.03 4.84
CA SER A 698 1.04 16.94 4.00
C SER A 698 0.86 15.56 4.64
N GLU A 699 0.96 15.47 5.96
CA GLU A 699 0.82 14.22 6.71
C GLU A 699 -0.60 13.64 6.65
N PHE A 700 -1.59 14.50 6.42
CA PHE A 700 -3.01 14.12 6.32
C PHE A 700 -3.53 14.13 4.89
N GLY A 701 -2.68 14.43 3.89
CA GLY A 701 -3.11 14.52 2.51
C GLY A 701 -4.01 15.71 2.20
N VAL A 702 -3.95 16.79 3.02
CA VAL A 702 -4.73 18.02 2.83
C VAL A 702 -3.94 19.00 1.98
N LYS A 703 -4.56 19.47 0.89
CA LYS A 703 -4.01 20.43 -0.05
C LYS A 703 -4.90 21.68 -0.12
N GLY A 704 -4.27 22.83 -0.25
CA GLY A 704 -4.93 24.06 -0.70
C GLY A 704 -4.98 24.13 -2.20
N VAL A 705 -5.99 24.76 -2.74
CA VAL A 705 -6.11 25.11 -4.15
C VAL A 705 -6.51 26.57 -4.29
N ALA A 706 -5.83 27.27 -5.19
CA ALA A 706 -6.29 28.54 -5.73
C ALA A 706 -6.55 28.34 -7.23
N PHE A 707 -7.62 28.91 -7.74
CA PHE A 707 -8.01 28.69 -9.14
C PHE A 707 -8.52 29.93 -9.82
N PHE A 708 -8.42 29.91 -11.15
CA PHE A 708 -9.01 30.82 -12.09
C PHE A 708 -9.69 30.03 -13.20
N ASP A 709 -11.00 30.21 -13.36
CA ASP A 709 -11.79 29.52 -14.36
C ASP A 709 -12.30 30.54 -15.37
N TYR A 710 -12.39 30.10 -16.64
CA TYR A 710 -12.93 30.93 -17.73
C TYR A 710 -13.63 30.02 -18.75
N GLY A 711 -14.69 30.53 -19.37
CA GLY A 711 -15.38 29.78 -20.42
C GLY A 711 -16.73 30.33 -20.80
N ASN A 712 -17.28 29.75 -21.85
CA ASN A 712 -18.66 29.96 -22.27
C ASN A 712 -19.13 28.78 -23.14
N ALA A 713 -20.44 28.59 -23.21
CA ALA A 713 -21.11 27.75 -24.21
C ALA A 713 -21.98 28.61 -25.10
N TRP A 714 -21.95 28.40 -26.42
CA TRP A 714 -22.65 29.24 -27.38
C TRP A 714 -23.13 28.49 -28.63
N SER A 715 -24.05 29.09 -29.37
CA SER A 715 -24.49 28.59 -30.68
C SER A 715 -24.12 29.59 -31.78
N GLY A 716 -24.15 29.15 -33.05
CA GLY A 716 -23.82 30.00 -34.21
C GLY A 716 -22.32 29.99 -34.57
N GLY A 717 -21.73 31.16 -34.85
CA GLY A 717 -20.37 31.30 -35.39
C GLY A 717 -19.25 30.64 -34.56
N LEU A 718 -18.04 30.55 -35.13
CA LEU A 718 -16.89 29.94 -34.43
C LEU A 718 -16.32 30.84 -33.32
N LYS A 719 -16.49 32.16 -33.42
CA LYS A 719 -15.97 33.09 -32.42
C LYS A 719 -16.78 32.96 -31.12
N PRO A 720 -16.15 32.65 -29.99
CA PRO A 720 -16.85 32.64 -28.72
C PRO A 720 -17.35 34.04 -28.35
N PRO A 721 -18.49 34.16 -27.65
CA PRO A 721 -18.90 35.42 -27.03
C PRO A 721 -17.92 35.79 -25.90
N GLU A 722 -18.23 36.82 -25.15
CA GLU A 722 -17.47 37.18 -23.96
C GLU A 722 -17.36 35.96 -23.03
N LEU A 723 -16.13 35.60 -22.60
CA LEU A 723 -15.91 34.50 -21.69
C LEU A 723 -16.29 34.95 -20.26
N LEU A 724 -17.10 34.18 -19.62
CA LEU A 724 -17.38 34.34 -18.21
C LEU A 724 -16.18 33.80 -17.41
N MET A 725 -15.84 34.53 -16.35
CA MET A 725 -14.64 34.24 -15.57
C MET A 725 -14.96 34.18 -14.09
N SER A 726 -14.21 33.36 -13.37
CA SER A 726 -14.26 33.32 -11.91
C SER A 726 -12.88 33.01 -11.33
N TYR A 727 -12.70 33.35 -10.08
CA TYR A 727 -11.53 32.97 -9.29
C TYR A 727 -11.98 32.48 -7.94
N GLY A 728 -11.09 31.78 -7.26
CA GLY A 728 -11.42 31.28 -5.94
C GLY A 728 -10.32 30.44 -5.33
N GLY A 729 -10.68 29.81 -4.24
CA GLY A 729 -9.79 28.91 -3.53
C GLY A 729 -10.56 27.90 -2.70
N GLY A 730 -9.82 26.94 -2.17
CA GLY A 730 -10.46 25.90 -1.37
C GLY A 730 -9.48 24.88 -0.83
N ILE A 731 -10.05 23.80 -0.34
CA ILE A 731 -9.33 22.68 0.27
C ILE A 731 -9.74 21.40 -0.43
N ARG A 732 -8.72 20.58 -0.72
CA ARG A 732 -8.88 19.19 -1.18
C ARG A 732 -8.23 18.26 -0.19
N TRP A 733 -8.93 17.24 0.20
CA TRP A 733 -8.45 16.27 1.16
C TRP A 733 -8.69 14.84 0.67
N ALA A 734 -7.60 14.06 0.60
CA ALA A 734 -7.67 12.61 0.40
C ALA A 734 -8.08 11.95 1.72
N SER A 735 -9.38 12.03 2.07
CA SER A 735 -9.88 11.50 3.33
C SER A 735 -10.04 9.98 3.30
N PRO A 736 -10.08 9.30 4.46
CA PRO A 736 -10.38 7.87 4.54
C PRO A 736 -11.75 7.47 3.97
N MET A 737 -12.68 8.41 3.88
CA MET A 737 -14.03 8.23 3.31
C MET A 737 -14.09 8.53 1.81
N GLY A 738 -12.96 8.89 1.20
CA GLY A 738 -12.85 9.32 -0.19
C GLY A 738 -12.38 10.77 -0.33
N PRO A 739 -12.07 11.20 -1.55
CA PRO A 739 -11.64 12.57 -1.81
C PRO A 739 -12.73 13.58 -1.46
N LEU A 740 -12.34 14.66 -0.79
CA LEU A 740 -13.20 15.76 -0.40
C LEU A 740 -12.70 17.03 -1.09
N ARG A 741 -13.62 17.80 -1.66
CA ARG A 741 -13.40 19.15 -2.21
C ARG A 741 -14.36 20.13 -1.55
N LEU A 742 -13.82 21.21 -1.02
CA LEU A 742 -14.58 22.38 -0.55
C LEU A 742 -13.92 23.60 -1.17
N GLU A 743 -14.59 24.21 -2.12
CA GLU A 743 -14.06 25.29 -2.92
C GLU A 743 -15.07 26.46 -2.92
N TYR A 744 -14.57 27.69 -2.94
CA TYR A 744 -15.38 28.89 -3.03
C TYR A 744 -14.99 29.67 -4.25
N GLY A 745 -15.94 29.84 -5.20
CA GLY A 745 -15.73 30.53 -6.44
C GLY A 745 -16.47 31.88 -6.47
N ILE A 746 -15.82 32.92 -6.99
CA ILE A 746 -16.36 34.26 -7.10
C ILE A 746 -16.38 34.65 -8.58
N PRO A 747 -17.55 34.92 -9.17
CA PRO A 747 -17.66 35.42 -10.55
C PRO A 747 -16.97 36.77 -10.69
N ILE A 748 -16.24 36.99 -11.80
CA ILE A 748 -15.59 38.25 -12.12
C ILE A 748 -16.54 39.16 -12.94
N ASN A 749 -17.20 38.57 -13.93
CA ASN A 749 -18.11 39.27 -14.85
C ASN A 749 -19.49 38.57 -14.88
N PRO A 750 -20.23 38.56 -13.76
CA PRO A 750 -21.56 37.97 -13.68
C PRO A 750 -22.54 38.67 -14.60
N ARG A 751 -23.43 37.90 -15.24
CA ARG A 751 -24.49 38.47 -16.12
C ARG A 751 -25.56 39.15 -15.27
N PRO A 752 -25.87 40.38 -15.49
CA PRO A 752 -26.85 41.14 -14.68
C PRO A 752 -28.22 40.46 -14.65
N GLY A 753 -28.76 40.27 -13.45
CA GLY A 753 -30.10 39.64 -13.23
C GLY A 753 -30.16 38.14 -13.48
N ILE A 754 -29.02 37.49 -13.77
CA ILE A 754 -28.94 36.05 -14.02
C ILE A 754 -28.02 35.39 -13.01
N ASP A 755 -26.78 35.86 -12.92
CA ASP A 755 -25.77 35.25 -12.07
C ASP A 755 -25.69 35.97 -10.72
N SER A 756 -25.37 35.25 -9.69
CA SER A 756 -25.06 35.84 -8.38
C SER A 756 -23.77 36.66 -8.46
N THR A 757 -23.79 37.87 -7.88
CA THR A 757 -22.57 38.67 -7.70
C THR A 757 -21.74 38.26 -6.49
N SER A 758 -22.35 37.49 -5.55
CA SER A 758 -21.67 36.88 -4.42
C SER A 758 -21.10 35.55 -4.85
N GLY A 759 -19.96 35.19 -4.24
CA GLY A 759 -19.35 33.88 -4.50
C GLY A 759 -20.24 32.71 -4.06
N ARG A 760 -19.93 31.54 -4.56
CA ARG A 760 -20.66 30.29 -4.29
C ARG A 760 -19.73 29.21 -3.71
N PHE A 761 -20.21 28.51 -2.71
CA PHE A 761 -19.55 27.30 -2.21
C PHE A 761 -19.85 26.13 -3.13
N GLU A 762 -18.81 25.46 -3.52
CA GLU A 762 -18.85 24.21 -4.26
C GLU A 762 -18.29 23.10 -3.36
N PHE A 763 -19.08 22.07 -3.14
CA PHE A 763 -18.73 20.98 -2.25
C PHE A 763 -18.94 19.64 -2.93
N ALA A 764 -17.97 18.73 -2.79
CA ALA A 764 -18.13 17.34 -3.19
C ALA A 764 -17.32 16.40 -2.29
N ILE A 765 -17.87 15.25 -1.97
CA ILE A 765 -17.22 14.18 -1.20
C ILE A 765 -17.55 12.83 -1.86
N GLY A 766 -16.56 11.93 -1.89
CA GLY A 766 -16.70 10.57 -2.42
C GLY A 766 -16.15 10.40 -3.84
N SER A 767 -16.56 9.35 -4.53
CA SER A 767 -15.98 8.85 -5.79
C SER A 767 -16.25 9.67 -7.06
N MET A 768 -16.66 10.91 -6.96
CA MET A 768 -17.02 11.79 -8.10
C MET A 768 -15.84 12.61 -8.66
N PHE A 769 -14.63 12.06 -8.64
CA PHE A 769 -13.45 12.74 -9.21
C PHE A 769 -12.74 11.88 -10.22
#